data_db9d200bf6b0c56af2f4e1b49d80effc
#
_entry.id   db9d200bf6b0c56af2f4e1b49d80effc
#
_cell.length_a   1.000
_cell.length_b   1.000
_cell.length_c   1.000
_cell.angle_alpha   90.00
_cell.angle_beta   90.00
_cell.angle_gamma   90.00
#
_symmetry.space_group_name_H-M   'P 1'
#
loop_
_entity.id
_entity.type
_entity.pdbx_description
1 polymer ?
#
loop_
_entity_poly.entity_id
_entity_poly.type
_entity_poly.pdbx_seq_one_letter_code
_entity_poly.pdbx_strand_id
1 'polypeptide(L)'
;MYNYHEIKSHLLVENEIVALNGENKTLKYEAFVLGDFIVSFGMDLKRGELAGEMCLHGGGTPAYIFDFKGKELYTRYTGEYVATLGEGRVDISVLYSVERRRFDIYVNGEKKVSDYYAPHGIPINCDKLVDFFLTLASATDEAEVEITALRAHSTAAKVEGAVVYDETNDYYKREKKIILTDKNYLPKEESDKALLEGAIALHMRSGVIYRDGKKLESKNMPYYLGKKMMVSLSDLESVLTDIECTALAALSLTDGYVDLSDVAKALGKQLYYDNTTIHYGMVVLTDGEFTPLNDKESLQKLNNFLFFARPTKEKLYADYKASPMAGVHPRLLATESDFARLRDEVKTNPHKARWYAHLIEYCDGIKDKETLRYELRDGVRLLYVSWDLQRYAVALALAYKLTGDKKYFDYAWPHLKASAEMPDWNPSHHIDVGTLAYGYAVAYDWFYDVMTPEQRAIMEKGAYENLFYTVNCAIERKDTAYCNILMSNNHNVFSNAGVMASVMAFMDVYPDIASKVGADIIRVLECFMDKFAPNGAYYEGPYYAETAINYTVRVFAAMKPSLGTFYGLDKAQGFDKLADFIILLQSDFGAFNFADSKCSLLAISGMFWIFDHFEKKGRKDEIASRNFANPAIDQVAEAILWYNVCKEENGDLETVVHYPEEEIISMRDAYRDGQTFVGIKAGKTVYAHSHLDAGSFVLDAMGKRWAFDLGQDNYNLYYKYDHWDVFRLRAESHNTLIINPDRSPGYVLGSHADVVEFIDTPDRVKTVINMTDLYGAERGVASARRGYLFVDERSSLVVRDEVSLTRESTVRWHMCTDAQIELDGTRATLRDKDDPEKYITVEFSANCDIEVGYERHIPLPTSPDIPEQCKNEGYYRLYCKAVTTGDFTLTAKINTRHSNTTEIAEYDVNIDEWTTV
;
A
#
# COMPACT_ATOMS: atom_id res chain seq x y z
N MET A 1 -2.70 29.19 -19.47
CA MET A 1 -1.62 28.45 -20.14
C MET A 1 -0.34 28.92 -19.52
N TYR A 2 0.21 28.16 -18.58
CA TYR A 2 1.49 28.50 -17.99
C TYR A 2 2.57 28.11 -18.99
N ASN A 3 3.34 29.07 -19.46
CA ASN A 3 4.44 28.81 -20.36
C ASN A 3 5.67 28.48 -19.53
N TYR A 4 5.89 27.18 -19.25
CA TYR A 4 6.91 26.65 -18.32
C TYR A 4 8.34 27.06 -18.65
N HIS A 5 8.57 27.56 -19.85
CA HIS A 5 9.90 28.03 -20.27
C HIS A 5 10.22 29.49 -19.88
N GLU A 6 9.30 30.21 -19.24
CA GLU A 6 9.43 31.63 -18.93
C GLU A 6 9.23 32.05 -17.49
N ILE A 7 9.11 31.12 -16.53
CA ILE A 7 8.98 31.52 -15.11
C ILE A 7 10.34 32.03 -14.61
N LYS A 8 10.60 33.30 -14.80
CA LYS A 8 11.90 33.92 -14.50
C LYS A 8 12.08 34.29 -13.03
N SER A 9 11.03 34.62 -12.32
CA SER A 9 10.96 34.77 -10.85
C SER A 9 9.54 35.08 -10.43
N HIS A 10 9.11 34.55 -9.27
CA HIS A 10 7.85 34.94 -8.67
C HIS A 10 8.13 35.78 -7.45
N LEU A 11 7.81 37.08 -7.53
CA LEU A 11 7.57 37.87 -6.34
C LEU A 11 6.17 37.50 -5.84
N LEU A 12 6.11 36.76 -4.72
CA LEU A 12 4.86 36.29 -4.14
C LEU A 12 4.27 37.31 -3.17
N VAL A 13 5.16 37.98 -2.45
CA VAL A 13 4.78 39.07 -1.50
C VAL A 13 5.83 40.17 -1.56
N GLU A 14 5.40 41.39 -1.75
CA GLU A 14 6.27 42.55 -1.65
C GLU A 14 6.48 42.95 -0.18
N ASN A 15 5.38 43.02 0.56
CA ASN A 15 5.36 43.30 2.00
C ASN A 15 4.04 42.80 2.60
N GLU A 16 4.11 42.04 3.69
CA GLU A 16 2.95 41.56 4.45
C GLU A 16 3.23 41.65 5.94
N ILE A 17 2.35 42.31 6.69
CA ILE A 17 2.40 42.37 8.15
C ILE A 17 1.44 41.31 8.71
N VAL A 18 1.96 40.39 9.49
CA VAL A 18 1.22 39.32 10.12
C VAL A 18 1.10 39.58 11.62
N ALA A 19 -0.08 39.94 12.05
CA ALA A 19 -0.40 40.10 13.48
C ALA A 19 -0.98 38.77 14.01
N LEU A 20 -0.42 38.30 15.11
CA LEU A 20 -0.77 37.05 15.80
C LEU A 20 -1.33 37.40 17.20
N ASN A 21 -2.62 37.15 17.40
CA ASN A 21 -3.35 37.49 18.63
C ASN A 21 -3.86 36.21 19.30
N GLY A 22 -2.94 35.31 19.66
CA GLY A 22 -3.27 34.04 20.32
C GLY A 22 -3.80 32.93 19.40
N GLU A 23 -3.94 33.18 18.10
CA GLU A 23 -4.32 32.17 17.11
C GLU A 23 -3.14 31.84 16.18
N ASN A 24 -3.05 30.56 15.76
CA ASN A 24 -2.11 30.15 14.75
C ASN A 24 -2.57 30.63 13.38
N LYS A 25 -1.65 31.17 12.59
CA LYS A 25 -1.86 31.52 11.19
C LYS A 25 -0.99 30.69 10.28
N THR A 26 -1.61 30.03 9.31
CA THR A 26 -0.90 29.36 8.23
C THR A 26 -1.01 30.20 6.97
N LEU A 27 0.10 30.69 6.50
CA LEU A 27 0.24 31.42 5.24
C LEU A 27 0.66 30.42 4.19
N LYS A 28 -0.12 30.26 3.13
CA LYS A 28 0.19 29.39 1.99
C LYS A 28 0.56 30.25 0.80
N TYR A 29 1.69 29.96 0.19
CA TYR A 29 2.18 30.62 -0.98
C TYR A 29 2.35 29.64 -2.12
N GLU A 30 1.60 29.84 -3.19
CA GLU A 30 1.70 29.02 -4.40
C GLU A 30 2.85 29.50 -5.26
N ALA A 31 3.76 28.60 -5.58
CA ALA A 31 4.91 28.87 -6.41
C ALA A 31 5.25 27.60 -7.20
N PHE A 32 5.18 27.67 -8.51
CA PHE A 32 5.57 26.53 -9.36
C PHE A 32 6.94 26.79 -9.96
N VAL A 33 7.96 26.10 -9.44
CA VAL A 33 9.35 26.24 -9.92
C VAL A 33 9.92 24.85 -10.21
N LEU A 34 10.41 24.64 -11.41
CA LEU A 34 11.04 23.36 -11.80
C LEU A 34 12.54 23.36 -11.51
N GLY A 35 13.04 22.19 -11.10
CA GLY A 35 14.46 21.94 -10.85
C GLY A 35 14.97 22.52 -9.55
N ASP A 36 16.26 22.85 -9.52
CA ASP A 36 16.86 23.52 -8.38
C ASP A 36 16.20 24.89 -8.19
N PHE A 37 15.81 25.20 -6.95
CA PHE A 37 15.08 26.43 -6.66
C PHE A 37 15.60 27.14 -5.42
N ILE A 38 15.27 28.42 -5.35
CA ILE A 38 15.47 29.24 -4.16
C ILE A 38 14.14 29.82 -3.71
N VAL A 39 13.86 29.69 -2.40
CA VAL A 39 12.85 30.49 -1.71
C VAL A 39 13.57 31.52 -0.85
N SER A 40 13.31 32.81 -1.07
CA SER A 40 13.96 33.90 -0.33
C SER A 40 12.92 34.89 0.19
N PHE A 41 13.11 35.38 1.40
CA PHE A 41 12.27 36.41 2.04
C PHE A 41 13.02 37.17 3.11
N GLY A 42 12.61 38.40 3.35
CA GLY A 42 13.00 39.15 4.54
C GLY A 42 11.97 38.96 5.65
N MET A 43 12.42 38.83 6.88
CA MET A 43 11.57 38.70 8.06
C MET A 43 12.03 39.68 9.13
N ASP A 44 11.11 40.46 9.66
CA ASP A 44 11.35 41.41 10.76
C ASP A 44 10.30 41.26 11.86
N LEU A 45 10.71 40.71 13.00
CA LEU A 45 9.85 40.57 14.17
C LEU A 45 9.72 41.93 14.89
N LYS A 46 8.59 42.58 14.69
CA LYS A 46 8.33 43.93 15.23
C LYS A 46 8.03 43.92 16.72
N ARG A 47 7.35 42.87 17.22
CA ARG A 47 7.03 42.69 18.63
C ARG A 47 6.70 41.23 18.96
N GLY A 48 6.83 40.86 20.22
CA GLY A 48 6.49 39.55 20.74
C GLY A 48 7.52 38.46 20.44
N GLU A 49 7.08 37.25 20.52
CA GLU A 49 7.89 36.06 20.24
C GLU A 49 7.08 35.09 19.36
N LEU A 50 7.76 34.32 18.50
CA LEU A 50 7.14 33.42 17.55
C LEU A 50 7.28 31.94 17.98
N ALA A 51 6.28 31.17 17.67
CA ALA A 51 6.34 29.73 17.54
C ALA A 51 5.85 29.35 16.15
N GLY A 52 6.17 28.16 15.68
CA GLY A 52 5.68 27.65 14.39
C GLY A 52 6.77 27.08 13.53
N GLU A 53 6.48 26.98 12.24
CA GLU A 53 7.32 26.22 11.31
C GLU A 53 7.22 26.74 9.88
N MET A 54 8.23 26.41 9.08
CA MET A 54 8.20 26.57 7.62
C MET A 54 8.40 25.23 6.95
N CYS A 55 7.57 24.92 5.96
CA CYS A 55 7.75 23.76 5.12
C CYS A 55 7.58 24.06 3.63
N LEU A 56 8.27 23.31 2.80
CA LEU A 56 8.26 23.38 1.34
C LEU A 56 7.62 22.12 0.76
N HIS A 57 6.78 22.30 -0.26
CA HIS A 57 6.11 21.21 -0.94
C HIS A 57 6.52 21.12 -2.40
N GLY A 58 6.88 19.94 -2.81
CA GLY A 58 7.13 19.64 -4.21
C GLY A 58 6.06 18.74 -4.85
N GLY A 59 4.90 18.58 -4.20
CA GLY A 59 3.86 17.66 -4.61
C GLY A 59 3.94 16.28 -3.97
N GLY A 60 4.71 16.14 -2.90
CA GLY A 60 4.80 14.94 -2.05
C GLY A 60 4.65 15.32 -0.60
N THR A 61 5.30 14.60 0.30
CA THR A 61 5.35 14.97 1.71
C THR A 61 6.13 16.27 1.91
N PRO A 62 5.65 17.19 2.77
CA PRO A 62 6.34 18.45 3.00
C PRO A 62 7.74 18.25 3.60
N ALA A 63 8.70 19.06 3.15
CA ALA A 63 9.99 19.19 3.78
C ALA A 63 9.95 20.33 4.78
N TYR A 64 10.03 19.99 6.05
CA TYR A 64 10.09 20.99 7.13
C TYR A 64 11.50 21.55 7.23
N ILE A 65 11.63 22.85 7.08
CA ILE A 65 12.92 23.53 7.05
C ILE A 65 13.24 24.15 8.41
N PHE A 66 12.32 24.94 8.95
CA PHE A 66 12.56 25.72 10.15
C PHE A 66 11.52 25.49 11.23
N ASP A 67 11.97 25.64 12.50
CA ASP A 67 11.15 25.89 13.69
C ASP A 67 11.43 27.29 14.23
N PHE A 68 10.36 28.00 14.56
CA PHE A 68 10.41 29.28 15.29
C PHE A 68 10.30 29.01 16.79
N LYS A 69 11.26 29.48 17.57
CA LYS A 69 11.32 29.33 19.04
C LYS A 69 11.65 30.66 19.72
N GLY A 70 10.62 31.41 20.06
CA GLY A 70 10.78 32.74 20.62
C GLY A 70 11.25 33.74 19.55
N LYS A 71 12.45 34.26 19.71
CA LYS A 71 13.11 35.12 18.72
C LYS A 71 14.12 34.39 17.85
N GLU A 72 14.26 33.13 18.01
CA GLU A 72 15.28 32.34 17.35
C GLU A 72 14.69 31.37 16.31
N LEU A 73 15.44 31.16 15.26
CA LEU A 73 15.12 30.25 14.16
C LEU A 73 16.12 29.09 14.16
N TYR A 74 15.61 27.89 14.11
CA TYR A 74 16.39 26.65 14.09
C TYR A 74 15.99 25.76 12.91
N THR A 75 16.92 24.93 12.41
CA THR A 75 16.55 23.84 11.52
C THR A 75 15.74 22.80 12.27
N ARG A 76 14.66 22.28 11.64
CA ARG A 76 13.70 21.37 12.29
C ARG A 76 14.34 20.10 12.85
N TYR A 77 15.19 19.43 12.05
CA TYR A 77 15.67 18.08 12.38
C TYR A 77 17.06 18.04 12.99
N THR A 78 17.92 18.96 12.65
CA THR A 78 19.27 19.01 13.22
C THR A 78 19.36 19.92 14.43
N GLY A 79 18.38 20.81 14.60
CA GLY A 79 18.37 21.78 15.69
C GLY A 79 19.50 22.83 15.61
N GLU A 80 20.07 23.01 14.41
CA GLU A 80 21.09 24.02 14.16
C GLU A 80 20.51 25.42 14.22
N TYR A 81 21.16 26.31 14.92
CA TYR A 81 20.79 27.71 14.99
C TYR A 81 20.97 28.39 13.61
N VAL A 82 19.96 29.11 13.17
CA VAL A 82 19.95 29.81 11.88
C VAL A 82 20.04 31.31 12.05
N ALA A 83 19.16 31.91 12.82
CA ALA A 83 19.10 33.37 12.98
C ALA A 83 18.36 33.80 14.26
N THR A 84 18.61 35.04 14.71
CA THR A 84 17.82 35.74 15.71
C THR A 84 16.99 36.84 15.02
N LEU A 85 15.70 36.91 15.35
CA LEU A 85 14.74 37.89 14.86
C LEU A 85 14.57 39.01 15.89
N GLY A 86 14.10 40.18 15.45
CA GLY A 86 13.74 41.31 16.35
C GLY A 86 14.84 42.34 16.57
N GLU A 87 15.98 42.20 15.89
CA GLU A 87 17.03 43.27 15.83
C GLU A 87 17.04 43.99 14.46
N GLY A 88 15.89 43.92 13.77
CA GLY A 88 15.70 44.39 12.41
C GLY A 88 15.45 43.26 11.41
N ARG A 89 15.38 43.60 10.14
CA ARG A 89 15.09 42.66 9.07
C ARG A 89 16.24 41.64 8.92
N VAL A 90 15.88 40.37 8.85
CA VAL A 90 16.75 39.26 8.54
C VAL A 90 16.36 38.70 7.18
N ASP A 91 17.28 38.67 6.21
CA ASP A 91 17.06 38.07 4.90
C ASP A 91 17.45 36.60 4.92
N ILE A 92 16.52 35.73 4.61
CA ILE A 92 16.65 34.29 4.62
C ILE A 92 16.49 33.75 3.20
N SER A 93 17.37 32.83 2.79
CA SER A 93 17.23 32.12 1.53
C SER A 93 17.48 30.64 1.73
N VAL A 94 16.58 29.81 1.16
CA VAL A 94 16.64 28.36 1.19
C VAL A 94 16.85 27.89 -0.24
N LEU A 95 18.03 27.36 -0.53
CA LEU A 95 18.40 26.79 -1.81
C LEU A 95 18.17 25.26 -1.75
N TYR A 96 17.44 24.70 -2.68
CA TYR A 96 17.30 23.27 -2.86
C TYR A 96 18.05 22.80 -4.11
N SER A 97 18.83 21.72 -3.96
CA SER A 97 19.48 21.03 -5.06
C SER A 97 18.82 19.68 -5.32
N VAL A 98 18.26 19.51 -6.50
CA VAL A 98 17.63 18.26 -6.94
C VAL A 98 18.66 17.12 -7.02
N GLU A 99 19.87 17.41 -7.49
CA GLU A 99 20.94 16.40 -7.62
C GLU A 99 21.38 15.88 -6.25
N ARG A 100 21.63 16.80 -5.30
CA ARG A 100 22.09 16.44 -3.95
C ARG A 100 20.94 16.02 -3.03
N ARG A 101 19.71 16.44 -3.33
CA ARG A 101 18.51 16.31 -2.46
C ARG A 101 18.76 16.92 -1.08
N ARG A 102 19.34 18.11 -1.05
CA ARG A 102 19.76 18.85 0.13
C ARG A 102 19.43 20.32 0.00
N PHE A 103 19.31 20.92 1.16
CA PHE A 103 19.10 22.36 1.28
C PHE A 103 20.37 23.04 1.77
N ASP A 104 20.70 24.19 1.18
CA ASP A 104 21.62 25.14 1.74
C ASP A 104 20.84 26.37 2.24
N ILE A 105 21.17 26.87 3.42
CA ILE A 105 20.44 27.96 4.05
C ILE A 105 21.38 29.14 4.22
N TYR A 106 20.93 30.29 3.74
CA TYR A 106 21.66 31.54 3.79
C TYR A 106 20.90 32.56 4.65
N VAL A 107 21.62 33.33 5.45
CA VAL A 107 21.10 34.44 6.26
C VAL A 107 21.92 35.66 5.93
N ASN A 108 21.25 36.76 5.51
CA ASN A 108 21.89 38.02 5.09
C ASN A 108 23.01 37.79 4.05
N GLY A 109 22.80 36.84 3.14
CA GLY A 109 23.78 36.50 2.08
C GLY A 109 24.92 35.58 2.51
N GLU A 110 25.00 35.19 3.78
CA GLU A 110 26.02 34.29 4.31
C GLU A 110 25.44 32.87 4.49
N LYS A 111 26.11 31.82 3.97
CA LYS A 111 25.70 30.44 4.17
C LYS A 111 25.85 30.04 5.63
N LYS A 112 24.74 29.73 6.30
CA LYS A 112 24.70 29.31 7.71
C LYS A 112 24.59 27.81 7.87
N VAL A 113 23.84 27.14 7.01
CA VAL A 113 23.67 25.68 7.04
C VAL A 113 23.96 25.12 5.64
N SER A 114 24.72 24.03 5.58
CA SER A 114 25.09 23.35 4.34
C SER A 114 24.60 21.92 4.36
N ASP A 115 24.14 21.41 3.20
CA ASP A 115 23.71 20.02 3.01
C ASP A 115 22.61 19.55 3.99
N TYR A 116 21.74 20.46 4.41
CA TYR A 116 20.63 20.12 5.31
C TYR A 116 19.68 19.10 4.67
N TYR A 117 19.42 18.03 5.38
CA TYR A 117 18.48 16.98 5.00
C TYR A 117 17.23 17.03 5.85
N ALA A 118 16.07 17.12 5.21
CA ALA A 118 14.78 17.03 5.86
C ALA A 118 14.26 15.58 5.76
N PRO A 119 14.44 14.73 6.80
CA PRO A 119 14.26 13.28 6.67
C PRO A 119 12.80 12.83 6.81
N HIS A 120 11.88 13.70 7.19
CA HIS A 120 10.51 13.29 7.42
C HIS A 120 9.68 13.24 6.15
N GLY A 121 9.03 12.10 6.04
CA GLY A 121 8.30 11.77 4.86
C GLY A 121 9.25 11.48 3.70
N ILE A 122 8.68 11.34 2.54
CA ILE A 122 9.44 11.32 1.30
C ILE A 122 10.04 12.72 1.18
N PRO A 123 11.36 12.91 1.15
CA PRO A 123 11.97 14.24 0.97
C PRO A 123 11.30 14.90 -0.22
N ILE A 124 11.38 16.23 -0.38
CA ILE A 124 10.93 16.88 -1.62
C ILE A 124 11.56 16.13 -2.76
N ASN A 125 10.78 15.25 -3.32
CA ASN A 125 11.20 14.27 -4.29
C ASN A 125 10.93 14.78 -5.66
N CYS A 126 11.12 16.05 -5.81
CA CYS A 126 10.70 16.67 -7.02
C CYS A 126 11.84 17.47 -7.54
N ASP A 127 11.82 17.46 -8.79
CA ASP A 127 12.43 18.44 -9.62
C ASP A 127 11.62 19.75 -9.63
N LYS A 128 10.78 20.01 -8.59
CA LYS A 128 9.94 21.21 -8.54
C LYS A 128 9.56 21.65 -7.11
N LEU A 129 9.25 22.94 -6.96
CA LEU A 129 8.50 23.50 -5.85
C LEU A 129 7.07 23.79 -6.33
N VAL A 130 6.05 23.36 -5.59
CA VAL A 130 4.64 23.62 -5.92
C VAL A 130 4.07 24.74 -5.05
N ASP A 131 4.30 24.63 -3.76
CA ASP A 131 3.92 25.65 -2.78
C ASP A 131 4.78 25.52 -1.51
N PHE A 132 4.63 26.47 -0.61
CA PHE A 132 5.21 26.39 0.72
C PHE A 132 4.32 27.06 1.75
N PHE A 133 4.52 26.67 2.99
CA PHE A 133 3.72 27.14 4.11
C PHE A 133 4.61 27.76 5.17
N LEU A 134 4.11 28.84 5.74
CA LEU A 134 4.65 29.45 6.92
C LEU A 134 3.54 29.43 7.99
N THR A 135 3.66 28.52 8.94
CA THR A 135 2.74 28.44 10.06
C THR A 135 3.33 29.21 11.22
N LEU A 136 2.67 30.26 11.63
CA LEU A 136 3.12 31.15 12.69
C LEU A 136 2.11 31.20 13.83
N ALA A 137 2.63 31.16 15.04
CA ALA A 137 1.88 31.40 16.27
C ALA A 137 2.62 32.41 17.13
N SER A 138 1.90 33.09 18.00
CA SER A 138 2.54 33.90 19.04
C SER A 138 2.94 32.98 20.20
N ALA A 139 4.20 33.04 20.60
CA ALA A 139 4.68 32.40 21.83
C ALA A 139 4.44 33.30 23.09
N THR A 140 3.96 34.49 22.88
CA THR A 140 3.49 35.49 23.89
C THR A 140 2.03 35.84 23.63
N ASP A 141 1.42 36.70 24.40
CA ASP A 141 0.01 37.13 24.22
C ASP A 141 -0.22 37.74 22.82
N GLU A 142 0.75 38.46 22.28
CA GLU A 142 0.69 39.05 20.95
C GLU A 142 2.07 39.03 20.29
N ALA A 143 2.11 38.75 18.98
CA ALA A 143 3.30 38.94 18.17
C ALA A 143 2.95 39.59 16.83
N GLU A 144 3.93 40.30 16.23
CA GLU A 144 3.79 40.92 14.91
C GLU A 144 5.08 40.74 14.12
N VAL A 145 4.97 40.19 12.94
CA VAL A 145 6.09 39.98 12.05
C VAL A 145 5.78 40.55 10.66
N GLU A 146 6.76 41.22 10.09
CA GLU A 146 6.73 41.73 8.72
C GLU A 146 7.50 40.76 7.80
N ILE A 147 6.86 40.30 6.73
CA ILE A 147 7.46 39.48 5.67
C ILE A 147 7.62 40.36 4.44
N THR A 148 8.82 40.44 3.91
CA THR A 148 9.14 41.28 2.77
C THR A 148 9.85 40.55 1.68
N ALA A 149 9.62 40.98 0.43
CA ALA A 149 10.32 40.49 -0.77
C ALA A 149 10.32 38.96 -0.91
N LEU A 150 9.21 38.29 -0.51
CA LEU A 150 9.09 36.84 -0.62
C LEU A 150 9.10 36.45 -2.10
N ARG A 151 10.02 35.57 -2.45
CA ARG A 151 10.23 35.08 -3.83
C ARG A 151 10.48 33.60 -3.83
N ALA A 152 10.04 32.94 -4.92
CA ALA A 152 10.45 31.60 -5.26
C ALA A 152 10.83 31.57 -6.73
N HIS A 153 12.03 31.11 -7.04
CA HIS A 153 12.52 31.10 -8.41
C HIS A 153 13.54 29.98 -8.65
N SER A 154 13.72 29.64 -9.92
CA SER A 154 14.76 28.71 -10.35
C SER A 154 16.16 29.32 -10.16
N THR A 155 17.12 28.48 -9.76
CA THR A 155 18.52 28.88 -9.68
C THR A 155 19.10 29.31 -11.04
N ALA A 156 18.52 28.88 -12.15
CA ALA A 156 18.89 29.29 -13.50
C ALA A 156 18.42 30.70 -13.87
N ALA A 157 17.50 31.31 -13.08
CA ALA A 157 17.00 32.64 -13.35
C ALA A 157 17.89 33.70 -12.70
N LYS A 158 18.42 34.64 -13.48
CA LYS A 158 19.08 35.85 -12.95
C LYS A 158 18.00 36.81 -12.51
N VAL A 159 17.83 36.97 -11.20
CA VAL A 159 16.82 37.86 -10.60
C VAL A 159 17.52 38.99 -9.88
N GLU A 160 17.24 40.23 -10.31
CA GLU A 160 17.76 41.43 -9.66
C GLU A 160 17.23 41.52 -8.21
N GLY A 161 18.12 41.59 -7.24
CA GLY A 161 17.78 41.64 -5.82
C GLY A 161 17.52 40.25 -5.17
N ALA A 162 17.76 39.15 -5.84
CA ALA A 162 17.76 37.81 -5.24
C ALA A 162 19.04 37.58 -4.43
N VAL A 163 18.90 36.93 -3.28
CA VAL A 163 20.02 36.57 -2.41
C VAL A 163 20.77 35.37 -2.97
N VAL A 164 22.07 35.37 -2.78
CA VAL A 164 23.11 34.48 -3.33
C VAL A 164 22.70 33.04 -3.52
N TYR A 165 22.85 32.54 -4.70
CA TYR A 165 22.76 31.13 -5.05
C TYR A 165 24.06 30.66 -5.70
N ASP A 166 24.30 29.36 -5.72
CA ASP A 166 25.48 28.77 -6.35
C ASP A 166 25.34 28.81 -7.89
N GLU A 167 26.04 29.71 -8.56
CA GLU A 167 26.01 29.85 -10.01
C GLU A 167 26.61 28.64 -10.76
N THR A 168 27.22 27.68 -10.05
CA THR A 168 27.86 26.50 -10.68
C THR A 168 26.85 25.39 -10.99
N ASN A 169 25.62 25.51 -10.55
CA ASN A 169 24.61 24.49 -10.77
C ASN A 169 24.02 24.54 -12.18
N ASP A 170 24.45 23.60 -13.01
CA ASP A 170 24.12 23.48 -14.44
C ASP A 170 22.80 22.72 -14.72
N TYR A 171 21.96 22.48 -13.72
CA TYR A 171 20.76 21.64 -13.88
C TYR A 171 19.89 22.09 -15.07
N TYR A 172 19.65 23.39 -15.24
CA TYR A 172 18.83 23.93 -16.33
C TYR A 172 19.54 24.04 -17.67
N LYS A 173 20.88 23.96 -17.70
CA LYS A 173 21.62 23.92 -18.95
C LYS A 173 21.63 22.53 -19.58
N ARG A 174 21.22 21.51 -18.81
CA ARG A 174 20.98 20.18 -19.36
C ARG A 174 19.72 20.28 -20.23
N GLU A 175 19.93 20.32 -21.55
CA GLU A 175 18.83 20.16 -22.50
C GLU A 175 17.98 18.96 -22.07
N LYS A 176 16.65 19.08 -22.12
CA LYS A 176 15.71 17.95 -22.02
C LYS A 176 15.95 16.99 -23.20
N LYS A 177 17.08 16.37 -23.27
CA LYS A 177 17.32 15.22 -24.14
C LYS A 177 16.84 14.01 -23.38
N ILE A 178 15.78 13.37 -23.89
CA ILE A 178 15.54 11.97 -23.58
C ILE A 178 16.77 11.24 -24.09
N ILE A 179 17.73 11.04 -23.20
CA ILE A 179 18.85 10.19 -23.49
C ILE A 179 18.29 8.77 -23.40
N LEU A 180 17.75 8.29 -24.52
CA LEU A 180 17.57 6.89 -24.77
C LEU A 180 18.97 6.27 -24.82
N THR A 181 19.66 6.27 -23.70
CA THR A 181 20.91 5.55 -23.61
C THR A 181 20.57 4.08 -23.69
N ASP A 182 21.23 3.36 -24.58
CA ASP A 182 21.29 1.89 -24.63
C ASP A 182 21.89 1.27 -23.37
N LYS A 183 21.86 1.96 -22.25
CA LYS A 183 22.13 1.39 -20.94
C LYS A 183 20.92 0.51 -20.59
N ASN A 184 20.89 -0.64 -21.27
CA ASN A 184 20.00 -1.72 -20.89
C ASN A 184 20.24 -2.02 -19.42
N TYR A 185 19.28 -1.65 -18.58
CA TYR A 185 19.21 -2.14 -17.21
C TYR A 185 18.97 -3.65 -17.17
N LEU A 186 18.67 -4.23 -18.33
CA LEU A 186 18.62 -5.67 -18.50
C LEU A 186 20.05 -6.17 -18.66
N PRO A 187 20.50 -7.03 -17.74
CA PRO A 187 21.82 -7.61 -17.83
C PRO A 187 21.92 -8.41 -19.14
N LYS A 188 23.08 -8.38 -19.77
CA LYS A 188 23.37 -9.31 -20.84
C LYS A 188 23.45 -10.71 -20.20
N GLU A 189 22.73 -11.66 -20.75
CA GLU A 189 22.66 -13.04 -20.25
C GLU A 189 24.05 -13.65 -19.93
N GLU A 190 25.05 -13.29 -20.70
CA GLU A 190 26.44 -13.76 -20.50
C GLU A 190 27.12 -13.20 -19.25
N SER A 191 26.86 -11.93 -18.88
CA SER A 191 27.42 -11.34 -17.66
C SER A 191 26.75 -11.90 -16.41
N ASP A 192 25.50 -12.31 -16.52
CA ASP A 192 24.75 -12.90 -15.41
C ASP A 192 25.15 -14.34 -15.14
N LYS A 193 25.44 -15.10 -16.20
CA LYS A 193 25.99 -16.46 -16.08
C LYS A 193 27.31 -16.46 -15.31
N ALA A 194 28.16 -15.49 -15.57
CA ALA A 194 29.46 -15.39 -14.89
C ALA A 194 29.33 -15.17 -13.37
N LEU A 195 28.26 -14.51 -12.93
CA LEU A 195 28.01 -14.31 -11.50
C LEU A 195 27.64 -15.60 -10.74
N LEU A 196 27.24 -16.65 -11.45
CA LEU A 196 26.78 -17.92 -10.89
C LEU A 196 27.74 -19.08 -11.23
N GLU A 197 28.94 -18.81 -11.71
CA GLU A 197 29.89 -19.84 -12.07
C GLU A 197 30.24 -20.71 -10.84
N GLY A 198 30.03 -22.03 -10.94
CA GLY A 198 30.24 -22.98 -9.86
C GLY A 198 29.21 -22.99 -8.74
N ALA A 199 28.24 -22.09 -8.76
CA ALA A 199 27.18 -22.03 -7.77
C ALA A 199 25.91 -22.77 -8.20
N ILE A 200 25.10 -23.19 -7.23
CA ILE A 200 23.72 -23.61 -7.44
C ILE A 200 22.84 -22.45 -6.99
N ALA A 201 22.15 -21.83 -7.91
CA ALA A 201 21.23 -20.75 -7.59
C ALA A 201 19.80 -21.24 -7.76
N LEU A 202 18.91 -20.83 -6.86
CA LEU A 202 17.50 -21.13 -6.97
C LEU A 202 16.66 -19.94 -6.48
N HIS A 203 15.45 -19.87 -6.97
CA HIS A 203 14.51 -18.86 -6.57
C HIS A 203 13.27 -19.52 -5.94
N MET A 204 13.09 -19.31 -4.64
CA MET A 204 12.06 -19.98 -3.83
C MET A 204 10.64 -19.75 -4.32
N ARG A 205 10.39 -18.65 -5.04
CA ARG A 205 9.06 -18.26 -5.46
C ARG A 205 8.72 -18.54 -6.91
N SER A 206 9.73 -18.69 -7.78
CA SER A 206 9.53 -19.08 -9.17
C SER A 206 9.81 -20.57 -9.42
N GLY A 207 10.46 -21.25 -8.47
CA GLY A 207 10.89 -22.62 -8.64
C GLY A 207 12.04 -22.81 -9.65
N VAL A 208 12.66 -21.70 -10.11
CA VAL A 208 13.78 -21.80 -11.04
C VAL A 208 15.02 -22.23 -10.29
N ILE A 209 15.70 -23.28 -10.79
CA ILE A 209 17.00 -23.75 -10.33
C ILE A 209 18.00 -23.59 -11.47
N TYR A 210 19.15 -23.00 -11.17
CA TYR A 210 20.22 -22.77 -12.14
C TYR A 210 21.54 -23.34 -11.65
N ARG A 211 22.26 -23.98 -12.54
CA ARG A 211 23.64 -24.43 -12.32
C ARG A 211 24.40 -24.55 -13.64
N ASP A 212 25.57 -23.91 -13.74
CA ASP A 212 26.54 -24.04 -14.84
C ASP A 212 25.89 -23.97 -16.24
N GLY A 213 25.03 -22.96 -16.47
CA GLY A 213 24.33 -22.79 -17.74
C GLY A 213 23.04 -23.59 -17.91
N LYS A 214 22.76 -24.53 -17.01
CA LYS A 214 21.52 -25.33 -17.03
C LYS A 214 20.47 -24.67 -16.16
N LYS A 215 19.35 -24.33 -16.75
CA LYS A 215 18.17 -23.76 -16.07
C LYS A 215 17.05 -24.78 -16.03
N LEU A 216 16.53 -25.04 -14.84
CA LEU A 216 15.39 -25.91 -14.61
C LEU A 216 14.24 -25.08 -14.06
N GLU A 217 13.06 -25.21 -14.64
CA GLU A 217 11.81 -24.76 -14.02
C GLU A 217 11.21 -25.92 -13.25
N SER A 218 11.21 -25.84 -11.93
CA SER A 218 10.68 -26.90 -11.08
C SER A 218 9.18 -27.07 -11.28
N LYS A 219 8.72 -28.31 -11.32
CA LYS A 219 7.29 -28.63 -11.25
C LYS A 219 6.78 -28.73 -9.82
N ASN A 220 7.71 -28.92 -8.88
CA ASN A 220 7.43 -29.05 -7.46
C ASN A 220 7.90 -27.75 -6.78
N MET A 221 7.02 -26.80 -6.67
CA MET A 221 7.36 -25.46 -6.16
C MET A 221 8.02 -25.52 -4.78
N PRO A 222 9.15 -24.83 -4.59
CA PRO A 222 9.72 -24.62 -3.27
C PRO A 222 8.74 -23.85 -2.36
N TYR A 223 8.85 -24.06 -1.04
CA TYR A 223 8.03 -23.35 -0.08
C TYR A 223 8.78 -23.11 1.23
N TYR A 224 8.27 -22.19 2.04
CA TYR A 224 8.77 -21.95 3.38
C TYR A 224 7.96 -22.75 4.40
N LEU A 225 8.65 -23.44 5.31
CA LEU A 225 8.06 -24.10 6.49
C LEU A 225 8.65 -23.45 7.73
N GLY A 226 8.03 -22.43 8.24
CA GLY A 226 8.61 -21.54 9.24
C GLY A 226 9.88 -20.86 8.69
N LYS A 227 11.03 -21.11 9.35
CA LYS A 227 12.32 -20.58 8.89
C LYS A 227 13.06 -21.50 7.89
N LYS A 228 12.48 -22.64 7.54
CA LYS A 228 13.07 -23.62 6.64
C LYS A 228 12.71 -23.32 5.18
N MET A 229 13.67 -23.46 4.29
CA MET A 229 13.48 -23.31 2.85
C MET A 229 13.38 -24.70 2.21
N MET A 230 12.17 -25.16 1.99
CA MET A 230 11.85 -26.51 1.49
C MET A 230 11.92 -26.55 -0.03
N VAL A 231 12.73 -27.45 -0.57
CA VAL A 231 12.88 -27.65 -2.01
C VAL A 231 12.74 -29.14 -2.36
N SER A 232 12.15 -29.44 -3.52
CA SER A 232 12.01 -30.81 -3.98
C SER A 232 13.37 -31.46 -4.20
N LEU A 233 13.61 -32.60 -3.54
CA LEU A 233 14.86 -33.33 -3.71
C LEU A 233 15.04 -33.81 -5.17
N SER A 234 14.00 -34.30 -5.82
CA SER A 234 14.04 -34.74 -7.20
C SER A 234 14.39 -33.65 -8.21
N ASP A 235 13.96 -32.41 -7.93
CA ASP A 235 14.31 -31.27 -8.76
C ASP A 235 15.77 -30.83 -8.54
N LEU A 236 16.28 -30.89 -7.31
CA LEU A 236 17.70 -30.66 -7.01
C LEU A 236 18.58 -31.72 -7.68
N GLU A 237 18.23 -33.00 -7.55
CA GLU A 237 19.00 -34.13 -8.16
C GLU A 237 19.17 -33.95 -9.66
N SER A 238 18.21 -33.34 -10.34
CA SER A 238 18.29 -33.09 -11.78
C SER A 238 19.39 -32.11 -12.21
N VAL A 239 19.92 -31.30 -11.29
CA VAL A 239 21.01 -30.34 -11.52
C VAL A 239 22.29 -30.70 -10.76
N LEU A 240 22.28 -31.72 -9.89
CA LEU A 240 23.41 -32.18 -9.10
C LEU A 240 24.17 -33.26 -9.81
N THR A 241 25.43 -33.48 -9.41
CA THR A 241 26.25 -34.61 -9.81
C THR A 241 25.86 -35.87 -9.02
N ASP A 242 26.20 -37.06 -9.52
CA ASP A 242 25.94 -38.34 -8.83
C ASP A 242 26.58 -38.39 -7.42
N ILE A 243 27.73 -37.76 -7.24
CA ILE A 243 28.40 -37.67 -5.91
C ILE A 243 27.56 -36.79 -4.94
N GLU A 244 27.09 -35.66 -5.42
CA GLU A 244 26.26 -34.77 -4.64
C GLU A 244 24.90 -35.39 -4.31
N CYS A 245 24.27 -36.09 -5.26
CA CYS A 245 23.02 -36.84 -5.00
C CYS A 245 23.25 -37.93 -3.93
N THR A 246 24.41 -38.63 -3.95
CA THR A 246 24.75 -39.59 -2.92
C THR A 246 24.88 -38.96 -1.55
N ALA A 247 25.44 -37.74 -1.47
CA ALA A 247 25.56 -37.00 -0.21
C ALA A 247 24.20 -36.60 0.38
N LEU A 248 23.18 -36.39 -0.47
CA LEU A 248 21.83 -36.04 -0.02
C LEU A 248 20.97 -37.26 0.37
N ALA A 249 21.35 -38.48 0.01
CA ALA A 249 20.54 -39.69 0.22
C ALA A 249 20.21 -40.01 1.71
N ALA A 250 20.96 -39.43 2.65
CA ALA A 250 20.75 -39.61 4.10
C ALA A 250 19.88 -38.51 4.73
N LEU A 251 19.43 -37.51 3.96
CA LEU A 251 18.64 -36.39 4.49
C LEU A 251 17.20 -36.84 4.79
N SER A 252 16.66 -36.25 5.85
CA SER A 252 15.24 -36.44 6.21
C SER A 252 14.34 -35.64 5.25
N LEU A 253 13.37 -36.31 4.67
CA LEU A 253 12.41 -35.71 3.73
C LEU A 253 11.05 -35.46 4.39
N THR A 254 10.42 -34.36 4.02
CA THR A 254 9.02 -34.07 4.29
C THR A 254 8.30 -34.05 2.94
N ASP A 255 7.49 -35.07 2.66
CA ASP A 255 6.74 -35.23 1.40
C ASP A 255 7.60 -35.06 0.12
N GLY A 256 8.85 -35.54 0.15
CA GLY A 256 9.79 -35.44 -0.98
C GLY A 256 10.59 -34.12 -1.02
N TYR A 257 10.40 -33.25 -0.02
CA TYR A 257 11.14 -32.00 0.10
C TYR A 257 12.21 -32.06 1.19
N VAL A 258 13.24 -31.25 1.04
CA VAL A 258 14.39 -31.15 1.93
C VAL A 258 14.67 -29.67 2.24
N ASP A 259 15.12 -29.39 3.47
CA ASP A 259 15.57 -28.05 3.85
C ASP A 259 16.90 -27.70 3.18
N LEU A 260 16.97 -26.58 2.50
CA LEU A 260 18.18 -26.09 1.85
C LEU A 260 19.37 -25.91 2.80
N SER A 261 19.12 -25.64 4.07
CA SER A 261 20.17 -25.58 5.09
C SER A 261 20.83 -26.96 5.30
N ASP A 262 20.05 -28.04 5.27
CA ASP A 262 20.56 -29.40 5.37
C ASP A 262 21.25 -29.83 4.07
N VAL A 263 20.75 -29.41 2.92
CA VAL A 263 21.40 -29.61 1.60
C VAL A 263 22.77 -28.91 1.59
N ALA A 264 22.84 -27.64 1.96
CA ALA A 264 24.09 -26.90 2.02
C ALA A 264 25.13 -27.60 2.91
N LYS A 265 24.71 -28.05 4.09
CA LYS A 265 25.55 -28.76 5.03
C LYS A 265 26.04 -30.10 4.47
N ALA A 266 25.15 -30.87 3.85
CA ALA A 266 25.50 -32.19 3.26
C ALA A 266 26.47 -32.04 2.08
N LEU A 267 26.35 -30.99 1.28
CA LEU A 267 27.21 -30.67 0.16
C LEU A 267 28.51 -29.94 0.57
N GLY A 268 28.65 -29.54 1.83
CA GLY A 268 29.77 -28.73 2.30
C GLY A 268 29.79 -27.30 1.74
N LYS A 269 28.65 -26.80 1.27
CA LYS A 269 28.49 -25.48 0.65
C LYS A 269 28.00 -24.44 1.65
N GLN A 270 28.34 -23.19 1.40
CA GLN A 270 27.74 -22.06 2.10
C GLN A 270 26.40 -21.72 1.47
N LEU A 271 25.46 -21.33 2.31
CA LEU A 271 24.10 -20.94 1.91
C LEU A 271 23.93 -19.43 2.04
N TYR A 272 23.65 -18.77 0.93
CA TYR A 272 23.35 -17.34 0.90
C TYR A 272 21.92 -17.15 0.43
N TYR A 273 21.20 -16.23 1.08
CA TYR A 273 19.87 -15.81 0.66
C TYR A 273 19.68 -14.34 0.99
N ASP A 274 18.91 -13.67 0.15
CA ASP A 274 18.53 -12.29 0.36
C ASP A 274 17.02 -12.22 0.59
N ASN A 275 16.64 -11.75 1.76
CA ASN A 275 15.26 -11.52 2.17
C ASN A 275 14.84 -10.07 2.00
N THR A 276 15.61 -9.24 1.29
CA THR A 276 15.21 -7.88 0.96
C THR A 276 14.05 -7.86 -0.04
N THR A 277 13.32 -6.77 -0.08
CA THR A 277 12.14 -6.61 -0.92
C THR A 277 12.40 -6.75 -2.41
N ILE A 278 13.64 -6.54 -2.88
CA ILE A 278 14.01 -6.57 -4.30
C ILE A 278 14.43 -7.97 -4.77
N HIS A 279 15.03 -8.76 -3.87
CA HIS A 279 15.64 -10.06 -4.19
C HIS A 279 15.03 -11.22 -3.40
N TYR A 280 13.89 -10.97 -2.87
CA TYR A 280 13.19 -11.93 -2.00
C TYR A 280 12.95 -13.26 -2.70
N GLY A 281 13.47 -14.32 -2.09
CA GLY A 281 13.35 -15.68 -2.59
C GLY A 281 14.57 -16.21 -3.35
N MET A 282 15.57 -15.40 -3.67
CA MET A 282 16.80 -15.90 -4.27
C MET A 282 17.69 -16.55 -3.20
N VAL A 283 18.16 -17.75 -3.52
CA VAL A 283 19.06 -18.56 -2.68
C VAL A 283 20.23 -19.06 -3.51
N VAL A 284 21.44 -19.00 -2.96
CA VAL A 284 22.65 -19.47 -3.64
C VAL A 284 23.46 -20.38 -2.72
N LEU A 285 23.84 -21.56 -3.23
CA LEU A 285 24.77 -22.48 -2.59
C LEU A 285 26.11 -22.46 -3.33
N THR A 286 27.19 -22.14 -2.65
CA THR A 286 28.53 -22.00 -3.25
C THR A 286 29.62 -22.47 -2.30
N ASP A 287 30.78 -22.72 -2.84
CA ASP A 287 31.96 -23.20 -2.07
C ASP A 287 32.73 -22.07 -1.38
N GLY A 288 32.43 -20.81 -1.70
CA GLY A 288 33.12 -19.63 -1.16
C GLY A 288 32.20 -18.43 -0.91
N GLU A 289 32.80 -17.26 -0.67
CA GLU A 289 32.05 -16.02 -0.53
C GLU A 289 31.28 -15.69 -1.81
N PHE A 290 30.01 -15.36 -1.64
CA PHE A 290 29.17 -14.88 -2.72
C PHE A 290 29.06 -13.37 -2.65
N THR A 291 30.03 -12.67 -3.25
CA THR A 291 30.14 -11.21 -3.22
C THR A 291 28.96 -10.45 -3.85
N PRO A 292 28.22 -10.99 -4.85
CA PRO A 292 27.07 -10.28 -5.41
C PRO A 292 25.98 -9.91 -4.38
N LEU A 293 25.87 -10.62 -3.25
CA LEU A 293 24.91 -10.29 -2.20
C LEU A 293 25.18 -8.95 -1.50
N ASN A 294 26.39 -8.40 -1.64
CA ASN A 294 26.75 -7.10 -1.09
C ASN A 294 26.52 -5.94 -2.08
N ASP A 295 26.13 -6.24 -3.33
CA ASP A 295 25.89 -5.27 -4.39
C ASP A 295 24.48 -5.42 -4.96
N LYS A 296 23.64 -4.41 -4.69
CA LYS A 296 22.24 -4.40 -5.13
C LYS A 296 22.05 -4.52 -6.64
N GLU A 297 22.99 -3.98 -7.43
CA GLU A 297 22.93 -4.05 -8.90
C GLU A 297 23.19 -5.48 -9.38
N SER A 298 24.18 -6.14 -8.82
CA SER A 298 24.52 -7.53 -9.13
C SER A 298 23.41 -8.48 -8.71
N LEU A 299 22.83 -8.29 -7.52
CA LEU A 299 21.67 -9.05 -7.07
C LEU A 299 20.46 -8.87 -7.97
N GLN A 300 20.18 -7.65 -8.40
CA GLN A 300 19.09 -7.38 -9.32
C GLN A 300 19.31 -8.05 -10.68
N LYS A 301 20.55 -8.09 -11.16
CA LYS A 301 20.93 -8.82 -12.37
C LYS A 301 20.67 -10.31 -12.24
N LEU A 302 21.07 -10.92 -11.13
CA LEU A 302 20.83 -12.34 -10.85
C LEU A 302 19.35 -12.66 -10.73
N ASN A 303 18.61 -11.89 -9.96
CA ASN A 303 17.19 -12.08 -9.81
C ASN A 303 16.48 -11.96 -11.17
N ASN A 304 16.89 -10.99 -11.97
CA ASN A 304 16.40 -10.82 -13.32
C ASN A 304 16.68 -12.01 -14.22
N PHE A 305 17.85 -12.62 -14.09
CA PHE A 305 18.24 -13.79 -14.86
C PHE A 305 17.47 -15.05 -14.44
N LEU A 306 17.22 -15.20 -13.15
CA LEU A 306 16.61 -16.41 -12.59
C LEU A 306 15.09 -16.43 -12.69
N PHE A 307 14.46 -15.28 -12.53
CA PHE A 307 13.04 -15.22 -12.23
C PHE A 307 12.17 -15.43 -13.48
N PHE A 308 12.29 -14.59 -14.51
CA PHE A 308 11.44 -14.64 -15.69
C PHE A 308 12.21 -14.45 -17.00
N ALA A 309 11.58 -14.87 -18.11
CA ALA A 309 12.02 -14.54 -19.45
C ALA A 309 11.64 -13.10 -19.79
N ARG A 310 12.43 -12.13 -19.32
CA ARG A 310 12.16 -10.70 -19.50
C ARG A 310 12.41 -10.24 -20.92
N PRO A 311 11.52 -9.41 -21.47
CA PRO A 311 11.77 -8.86 -22.76
C PRO A 311 12.81 -7.74 -22.69
N THR A 312 13.68 -7.66 -23.71
CA THR A 312 14.32 -6.40 -24.07
C THR A 312 13.28 -5.48 -24.75
N LYS A 313 13.61 -4.19 -24.92
CA LYS A 313 12.74 -3.28 -25.69
C LYS A 313 12.49 -3.78 -27.12
N GLU A 314 13.51 -4.35 -27.77
CA GLU A 314 13.43 -4.90 -29.12
C GLU A 314 12.49 -6.12 -29.16
N LYS A 315 12.61 -7.02 -28.17
CA LYS A 315 11.75 -8.20 -28.05
C LYS A 315 10.30 -7.78 -27.81
N LEU A 316 10.06 -6.85 -26.88
CA LEU A 316 8.72 -6.35 -26.58
C LEU A 316 8.07 -5.74 -27.82
N TYR A 317 8.82 -4.90 -28.56
CA TYR A 317 8.33 -4.31 -29.80
C TYR A 317 8.09 -5.36 -30.89
N ALA A 318 8.97 -6.34 -31.03
CA ALA A 318 8.81 -7.42 -31.98
C ALA A 318 7.55 -8.25 -31.69
N ASP A 319 7.30 -8.60 -30.41
CA ASP A 319 6.11 -9.31 -29.98
C ASP A 319 4.84 -8.51 -30.27
N TYR A 320 4.86 -7.19 -29.97
CA TYR A 320 3.77 -6.31 -30.32
C TYR A 320 3.53 -6.30 -31.83
N LYS A 321 4.56 -6.13 -32.65
CA LYS A 321 4.44 -6.13 -34.14
C LYS A 321 3.95 -7.46 -34.72
N ALA A 322 4.21 -8.55 -34.06
CA ALA A 322 3.71 -9.89 -34.45
C ALA A 322 2.23 -10.12 -34.04
N SER A 323 1.71 -9.27 -33.16
CA SER A 323 0.32 -9.35 -32.71
C SER A 323 -0.66 -8.91 -33.81
N PRO A 324 -1.82 -9.57 -33.92
CA PRO A 324 -2.89 -9.12 -34.82
C PRO A 324 -3.47 -7.75 -34.41
N MET A 325 -3.16 -7.27 -33.20
CA MET A 325 -3.63 -6.00 -32.67
C MET A 325 -2.63 -4.85 -32.94
N ALA A 326 -1.50 -5.08 -33.59
CA ALA A 326 -0.57 -4.03 -33.96
C ALA A 326 -1.24 -3.02 -34.91
N GLY A 327 -1.28 -1.75 -34.55
CA GLY A 327 -1.96 -0.69 -35.29
C GLY A 327 -3.48 -0.71 -35.25
N VAL A 328 -4.10 -1.60 -34.47
CA VAL A 328 -5.56 -1.74 -34.36
C VAL A 328 -6.04 -1.14 -33.04
N HIS A 329 -7.15 -0.42 -33.06
CA HIS A 329 -7.89 0.08 -31.89
C HIS A 329 -9.37 -0.32 -31.98
N PRO A 330 -10.04 -0.67 -30.88
CA PRO A 330 -9.51 -0.82 -29.51
C PRO A 330 -8.71 -2.11 -29.30
N ARG A 331 -7.71 -2.04 -28.40
CA ARG A 331 -6.85 -3.17 -28.03
C ARG A 331 -6.54 -3.24 -26.53
N LEU A 332 -6.96 -2.25 -25.74
CA LEU A 332 -6.80 -2.29 -24.28
C LEU A 332 -8.01 -2.97 -23.64
N LEU A 333 -7.76 -3.90 -22.73
CA LEU A 333 -8.75 -4.59 -21.90
C LEU A 333 -9.78 -5.43 -22.71
N ALA A 334 -10.20 -4.94 -23.87
CA ALA A 334 -11.18 -5.55 -24.75
C ALA A 334 -10.93 -5.14 -26.21
N THR A 335 -11.36 -5.99 -27.14
CA THR A 335 -11.32 -5.77 -28.58
C THR A 335 -12.71 -5.42 -29.11
N GLU A 336 -12.82 -5.01 -30.38
CA GLU A 336 -14.13 -4.72 -30.98
C GLU A 336 -15.07 -5.94 -30.97
N SER A 337 -14.52 -7.15 -31.08
CA SER A 337 -15.32 -8.38 -30.97
C SER A 337 -15.89 -8.59 -29.56
N ASP A 338 -15.15 -8.18 -28.52
CA ASP A 338 -15.67 -8.20 -27.16
C ASP A 338 -16.78 -7.19 -26.96
N PHE A 339 -16.62 -5.97 -27.46
CA PHE A 339 -17.67 -4.95 -27.39
C PHE A 339 -18.92 -5.36 -28.17
N ALA A 340 -18.77 -6.04 -29.32
CA ALA A 340 -19.92 -6.56 -30.07
C ALA A 340 -20.70 -7.59 -29.22
N ARG A 341 -20.02 -8.51 -28.55
CA ARG A 341 -20.63 -9.46 -27.62
C ARG A 341 -21.28 -8.77 -26.41
N LEU A 342 -20.60 -7.80 -25.81
CA LEU A 342 -21.08 -7.07 -24.65
C LEU A 342 -22.36 -6.27 -24.92
N ARG A 343 -22.56 -5.69 -26.15
CA ARG A 343 -23.80 -5.00 -26.55
C ARG A 343 -25.05 -5.86 -26.42
N ASP A 344 -24.91 -7.18 -26.55
CA ASP A 344 -26.01 -8.13 -26.37
C ASP A 344 -26.10 -8.60 -24.91
N GLU A 345 -24.95 -8.83 -24.27
CA GLU A 345 -24.92 -9.31 -22.88
C GLU A 345 -25.48 -8.29 -21.89
N VAL A 346 -25.26 -6.99 -22.07
CA VAL A 346 -25.85 -5.95 -21.21
C VAL A 346 -27.36 -5.87 -21.28
N LYS A 347 -27.99 -6.52 -22.29
CA LYS A 347 -29.45 -6.61 -22.41
C LYS A 347 -30.04 -7.90 -21.86
N THR A 348 -29.24 -8.96 -21.83
CA THR A 348 -29.70 -10.33 -21.54
C THR A 348 -29.23 -10.87 -20.20
N ASN A 349 -28.09 -10.41 -19.68
CA ASN A 349 -27.56 -10.84 -18.41
C ASN A 349 -28.03 -9.89 -17.29
N PRO A 350 -28.73 -10.39 -16.23
CA PRO A 350 -29.30 -9.55 -15.17
C PRO A 350 -28.28 -8.68 -14.43
N HIS A 351 -27.09 -9.22 -14.14
CA HIS A 351 -26.03 -8.46 -13.45
C HIS A 351 -25.51 -7.35 -14.35
N LYS A 352 -25.13 -7.68 -15.59
CA LYS A 352 -24.64 -6.69 -16.56
C LYS A 352 -25.69 -5.63 -16.91
N ALA A 353 -26.96 -6.00 -17.02
CA ALA A 353 -28.04 -5.04 -17.29
C ALA A 353 -28.15 -3.98 -16.17
N ARG A 354 -28.06 -4.41 -14.90
CA ARG A 354 -28.07 -3.51 -13.74
C ARG A 354 -26.82 -2.61 -13.73
N TRP A 355 -25.64 -3.17 -13.92
CA TRP A 355 -24.39 -2.41 -13.99
C TRP A 355 -24.35 -1.45 -15.17
N TYR A 356 -24.88 -1.86 -16.30
CA TYR A 356 -25.01 -0.98 -17.48
C TYR A 356 -25.96 0.20 -17.21
N ALA A 357 -27.10 -0.03 -16.57
CA ALA A 357 -27.99 1.07 -16.18
C ALA A 357 -27.29 2.08 -15.26
N HIS A 358 -26.54 1.61 -14.26
CA HIS A 358 -25.73 2.46 -13.37
C HIS A 358 -24.62 3.22 -14.14
N LEU A 359 -23.94 2.55 -15.07
CA LEU A 359 -22.93 3.18 -15.95
C LEU A 359 -23.53 4.34 -16.75
N ILE A 360 -24.66 4.13 -17.41
CA ILE A 360 -25.30 5.14 -18.25
C ILE A 360 -25.78 6.33 -17.42
N GLU A 361 -26.43 6.08 -16.28
CA GLU A 361 -26.85 7.13 -15.36
C GLU A 361 -25.65 8.00 -14.90
N TYR A 362 -24.57 7.37 -14.51
CA TYR A 362 -23.33 8.07 -14.14
C TYR A 362 -22.76 8.91 -15.30
N CYS A 363 -22.66 8.32 -16.49
CA CYS A 363 -22.13 8.99 -17.68
C CYS A 363 -22.96 10.20 -18.10
N ASP A 364 -24.29 10.09 -18.02
CA ASP A 364 -25.20 11.21 -18.37
C ASP A 364 -25.09 12.37 -17.34
N GLY A 365 -24.64 12.10 -16.11
CA GLY A 365 -24.34 13.10 -15.09
C GLY A 365 -23.01 13.84 -15.28
N ILE A 366 -22.06 13.28 -16.05
CA ILE A 366 -20.72 13.89 -16.24
C ILE A 366 -20.80 15.19 -17.06
N LYS A 367 -21.76 15.33 -17.96
CA LYS A 367 -21.96 16.55 -18.78
C LYS A 367 -22.03 17.85 -17.98
N ASP A 368 -22.47 17.75 -16.72
CA ASP A 368 -22.69 18.90 -15.82
C ASP A 368 -21.48 19.11 -14.86
N LYS A 369 -20.42 18.32 -15.01
CA LYS A 369 -19.21 18.46 -14.21
C LYS A 369 -18.28 19.52 -14.78
N GLU A 370 -17.68 20.30 -13.89
CA GLU A 370 -16.61 21.22 -14.28
C GLU A 370 -15.44 20.47 -14.92
N THR A 371 -14.83 21.09 -15.94
CA THR A 371 -13.64 20.55 -16.58
C THR A 371 -12.52 20.40 -15.55
N LEU A 372 -11.87 19.24 -15.53
CA LEU A 372 -10.75 18.97 -14.63
C LEU A 372 -9.63 19.98 -14.83
N ARG A 373 -8.96 20.33 -13.75
CA ARG A 373 -7.81 21.24 -13.74
C ARG A 373 -6.74 20.69 -12.82
N TYR A 374 -5.52 21.18 -12.97
CA TYR A 374 -4.45 20.86 -12.03
C TYR A 374 -4.80 21.44 -10.66
N GLU A 375 -5.11 20.59 -9.70
CA GLU A 375 -5.52 20.99 -8.37
C GLU A 375 -5.09 19.94 -7.33
N LEU A 376 -4.29 20.37 -6.38
CA LEU A 376 -3.90 19.52 -5.24
C LEU A 376 -4.93 19.72 -4.12
N ARG A 377 -6.04 18.96 -4.16
CA ARG A 377 -7.19 19.15 -3.25
C ARG A 377 -6.88 18.92 -1.79
N ASP A 378 -5.85 18.15 -1.48
CA ASP A 378 -5.33 17.96 -0.12
C ASP A 378 -4.03 18.74 0.12
N GLY A 379 -3.64 19.60 -0.80
CA GLY A 379 -2.42 20.39 -0.76
C GLY A 379 -1.16 19.67 -1.19
N VAL A 380 -1.23 18.37 -1.51
CA VAL A 380 -0.05 17.51 -1.77
C VAL A 380 -0.20 16.70 -3.06
N ARG A 381 -1.38 16.10 -3.29
CA ARG A 381 -1.59 15.09 -4.33
C ARG A 381 -2.55 15.55 -5.42
N LEU A 382 -2.21 15.25 -6.66
CA LEU A 382 -3.13 15.36 -7.80
C LEU A 382 -4.11 14.17 -7.84
N LEU A 383 -3.98 13.22 -6.94
CA LEU A 383 -4.66 11.93 -6.94
C LEU A 383 -6.18 12.03 -7.07
N TYR A 384 -6.81 13.00 -6.43
CA TYR A 384 -8.26 13.18 -6.53
C TYR A 384 -8.71 13.57 -7.95
N VAL A 385 -7.92 14.39 -8.64
CA VAL A 385 -8.17 14.75 -10.05
C VAL A 385 -7.87 13.56 -10.96
N SER A 386 -6.83 12.79 -10.66
CA SER A 386 -6.46 11.59 -11.40
C SER A 386 -7.54 10.51 -11.29
N TRP A 387 -8.14 10.30 -10.11
CA TRP A 387 -9.28 9.40 -9.92
C TRP A 387 -10.53 9.87 -10.69
N ASP A 388 -10.82 11.19 -10.68
CA ASP A 388 -11.94 11.73 -11.41
C ASP A 388 -11.77 11.49 -12.93
N LEU A 389 -10.56 11.76 -13.47
CA LEU A 389 -10.28 11.48 -14.88
C LEU A 389 -10.41 9.99 -15.19
N GLN A 390 -9.83 9.12 -14.38
CA GLN A 390 -9.92 7.67 -14.58
C GLN A 390 -11.39 7.21 -14.67
N ARG A 391 -12.22 7.63 -13.71
CA ARG A 391 -13.64 7.28 -13.66
C ARG A 391 -14.40 7.82 -14.87
N TYR A 392 -14.22 9.11 -15.21
CA TYR A 392 -14.90 9.73 -16.35
C TYR A 392 -14.48 9.07 -17.66
N ALA A 393 -13.18 8.94 -17.88
CA ALA A 393 -12.62 8.44 -19.12
C ALA A 393 -13.04 6.99 -19.40
N VAL A 394 -12.87 6.09 -18.42
CA VAL A 394 -13.21 4.67 -18.58
C VAL A 394 -14.73 4.48 -18.75
N ALA A 395 -15.53 5.14 -17.91
CA ALA A 395 -16.99 5.01 -17.97
C ALA A 395 -17.56 5.56 -19.30
N LEU A 396 -17.17 6.77 -19.71
CA LEU A 396 -17.64 7.40 -20.95
C LEU A 396 -17.19 6.63 -22.20
N ALA A 397 -15.94 6.13 -22.21
CA ALA A 397 -15.43 5.35 -23.32
C ALA A 397 -16.15 4.00 -23.44
N LEU A 398 -16.46 3.32 -22.32
CA LEU A 398 -17.29 2.12 -22.36
C LEU A 398 -18.70 2.40 -22.82
N ALA A 399 -19.34 3.48 -22.33
CA ALA A 399 -20.66 3.88 -22.76
C ALA A 399 -20.69 4.16 -24.27
N TYR A 400 -19.67 4.83 -24.82
CA TYR A 400 -19.52 5.01 -26.27
C TYR A 400 -19.43 3.67 -27.01
N LYS A 401 -18.55 2.75 -26.58
CA LYS A 401 -18.37 1.44 -27.22
C LYS A 401 -19.64 0.57 -27.18
N LEU A 402 -20.44 0.68 -26.12
CA LEU A 402 -21.69 -0.09 -26.00
C LEU A 402 -22.87 0.54 -26.76
N THR A 403 -22.94 1.86 -26.89
CA THR A 403 -24.07 2.55 -27.49
C THR A 403 -23.81 3.07 -28.91
N GLY A 404 -22.57 3.38 -29.25
CA GLY A 404 -22.18 4.11 -30.44
C GLY A 404 -22.52 5.62 -30.42
N ASP A 405 -23.01 6.14 -29.28
CA ASP A 405 -23.43 7.54 -29.16
C ASP A 405 -22.22 8.46 -28.90
N LYS A 406 -21.91 9.30 -29.86
CA LYS A 406 -20.81 10.27 -29.82
C LYS A 406 -20.89 11.24 -28.65
N LYS A 407 -22.08 11.46 -28.06
CA LYS A 407 -22.24 12.38 -26.92
C LYS A 407 -21.27 12.04 -25.78
N TYR A 408 -20.96 10.76 -25.57
CA TYR A 408 -20.05 10.33 -24.50
C TYR A 408 -18.61 10.75 -24.76
N PHE A 409 -18.18 10.77 -26.02
CA PHE A 409 -16.91 11.39 -26.37
C PHE A 409 -16.94 12.91 -26.17
N ASP A 410 -18.01 13.56 -26.55
CA ASP A 410 -18.15 15.02 -26.42
C ASP A 410 -18.14 15.44 -24.93
N TYR A 411 -18.62 14.58 -24.00
CA TYR A 411 -18.51 14.79 -22.54
C TYR A 411 -17.09 14.54 -22.04
N ALA A 412 -16.39 13.55 -22.58
CA ALA A 412 -15.03 13.20 -22.15
C ALA A 412 -13.98 14.21 -22.63
N TRP A 413 -14.14 14.75 -23.84
CA TRP A 413 -13.12 15.53 -24.53
C TRP A 413 -12.59 16.73 -23.75
N PRO A 414 -13.40 17.57 -23.09
CA PRO A 414 -12.90 18.69 -22.30
C PRO A 414 -11.95 18.25 -21.19
N HIS A 415 -12.25 17.15 -20.48
CA HIS A 415 -11.43 16.59 -19.41
C HIS A 415 -10.13 15.99 -19.94
N LEU A 416 -10.19 15.26 -21.06
CA LEU A 416 -9.03 14.66 -21.71
C LEU A 416 -8.06 15.74 -22.23
N LYS A 417 -8.59 16.77 -22.88
CA LYS A 417 -7.81 17.90 -23.37
C LYS A 417 -7.14 18.65 -22.22
N ALA A 418 -7.88 18.96 -21.18
CA ALA A 418 -7.35 19.65 -20.01
C ALA A 418 -6.22 18.83 -19.35
N SER A 419 -6.37 17.51 -19.25
CA SER A 419 -5.35 16.62 -18.69
C SER A 419 -4.10 16.53 -19.59
N ALA A 420 -4.26 16.56 -20.92
CA ALA A 420 -3.15 16.62 -21.86
C ALA A 420 -2.33 17.91 -21.72
N GLU A 421 -3.01 19.00 -21.42
CA GLU A 421 -2.44 20.36 -21.32
C GLU A 421 -2.01 20.71 -19.89
N MET A 422 -2.12 19.77 -18.91
CA MET A 422 -1.57 19.95 -17.56
C MET A 422 -0.06 20.12 -17.62
N PRO A 423 0.50 20.86 -16.67
CA PRO A 423 1.93 21.11 -16.60
C PRO A 423 2.77 19.85 -16.43
N ASP A 424 2.29 18.97 -15.62
CA ASP A 424 2.73 17.60 -15.40
C ASP A 424 1.57 16.79 -14.79
N TRP A 425 1.79 15.51 -14.50
CA TRP A 425 0.84 14.67 -13.79
C TRP A 425 1.31 14.35 -12.36
N ASN A 426 2.00 15.28 -11.72
CA ASN A 426 2.56 15.18 -10.38
C ASN A 426 3.47 13.95 -10.16
N PRO A 427 4.62 13.86 -10.87
CA PRO A 427 5.51 12.69 -10.79
C PRO A 427 6.14 12.47 -9.41
N SER A 428 6.14 13.46 -8.55
CA SER A 428 6.61 13.34 -7.17
C SER A 428 5.74 12.40 -6.32
N HIS A 429 4.45 12.29 -6.67
CA HIS A 429 3.54 11.27 -6.14
C HIS A 429 3.08 10.39 -7.30
N HIS A 430 3.92 9.46 -7.72
CA HIS A 430 3.80 8.75 -9.00
C HIS A 430 2.51 7.94 -9.18
N ILE A 431 1.78 7.66 -8.11
CA ILE A 431 0.41 7.12 -8.16
C ILE A 431 -0.51 8.03 -8.96
N ASP A 432 -0.33 9.36 -8.85
CA ASP A 432 -1.12 10.35 -9.61
C ASP A 432 -0.92 10.16 -11.11
N VAL A 433 0.36 10.00 -11.52
CA VAL A 433 0.75 9.71 -12.91
C VAL A 433 0.09 8.42 -13.39
N GLY A 434 0.27 7.32 -12.62
CA GLY A 434 -0.25 6.01 -13.00
C GLY A 434 -1.77 5.97 -13.11
N THR A 435 -2.47 6.58 -12.16
CA THR A 435 -3.94 6.64 -12.14
C THR A 435 -4.49 7.45 -13.32
N LEU A 436 -3.92 8.63 -13.54
CA LEU A 436 -4.33 9.50 -14.65
C LEU A 436 -4.04 8.82 -15.99
N ALA A 437 -2.86 8.23 -16.14
CA ALA A 437 -2.42 7.54 -17.34
C ALA A 437 -3.33 6.38 -17.72
N TYR A 438 -3.89 5.64 -16.74
CA TYR A 438 -4.80 4.53 -17.03
C TYR A 438 -6.08 5.00 -17.73
N GLY A 439 -6.79 5.97 -17.15
CA GLY A 439 -8.00 6.53 -17.76
C GLY A 439 -7.70 7.17 -19.11
N TYR A 440 -6.58 7.86 -19.21
CA TYR A 440 -6.14 8.54 -20.43
C TYR A 440 -5.84 7.56 -21.59
N ALA A 441 -5.13 6.47 -21.29
CA ALA A 441 -4.81 5.44 -22.27
C ALA A 441 -6.05 4.68 -22.75
N VAL A 442 -6.95 4.30 -21.83
CA VAL A 442 -8.23 3.65 -22.18
C VAL A 442 -9.08 4.57 -23.05
N ALA A 443 -9.17 5.86 -22.70
CA ALA A 443 -9.91 6.82 -23.54
C ALA A 443 -9.28 7.00 -24.91
N TYR A 444 -7.95 7.11 -25.01
CA TYR A 444 -7.27 7.20 -26.30
C TYR A 444 -7.57 5.99 -27.20
N ASP A 445 -7.49 4.79 -26.63
CA ASP A 445 -7.72 3.54 -27.36
C ASP A 445 -9.18 3.34 -27.77
N TRP A 446 -10.13 3.59 -26.85
CA TRP A 446 -11.54 3.30 -27.11
C TRP A 446 -12.29 4.41 -27.86
N PHE A 447 -11.80 5.66 -27.81
CA PHE A 447 -12.33 6.76 -28.63
C PHE A 447 -11.53 6.99 -29.92
N TYR A 448 -10.57 6.14 -30.25
CA TYR A 448 -9.64 6.36 -31.36
C TYR A 448 -10.36 6.64 -32.70
N ASP A 449 -11.45 5.91 -32.98
CA ASP A 449 -12.25 6.01 -34.21
C ASP A 449 -13.08 7.29 -34.31
N VAL A 450 -13.44 7.93 -33.19
CA VAL A 450 -14.27 9.15 -33.15
C VAL A 450 -13.42 10.43 -33.01
N MET A 451 -12.17 10.33 -32.62
CA MET A 451 -11.25 11.47 -32.50
C MET A 451 -10.77 11.95 -33.89
N THR A 452 -10.68 13.28 -34.07
CA THR A 452 -9.97 13.86 -35.22
C THR A 452 -8.44 13.66 -35.07
N PRO A 453 -7.68 13.77 -36.19
CA PRO A 453 -6.20 13.72 -36.11
C PRO A 453 -5.60 14.75 -35.14
N GLU A 454 -6.16 15.96 -35.09
CA GLU A 454 -5.71 17.03 -34.20
C GLU A 454 -5.97 16.66 -32.73
N GLN A 455 -7.10 16.04 -32.42
CA GLN A 455 -7.44 15.58 -31.07
C GLN A 455 -6.50 14.46 -30.64
N ARG A 456 -6.22 13.49 -31.53
CA ARG A 456 -5.22 12.45 -31.26
C ARG A 456 -3.84 13.04 -31.00
N ALA A 457 -3.40 14.01 -31.83
CA ALA A 457 -2.09 14.66 -31.65
C ALA A 457 -1.97 15.38 -30.29
N ILE A 458 -3.06 15.99 -29.77
CA ILE A 458 -3.07 16.59 -28.43
C ILE A 458 -2.85 15.51 -27.35
N MET A 459 -3.56 14.39 -27.46
CA MET A 459 -3.42 13.30 -26.51
C MET A 459 -2.03 12.62 -26.61
N GLU A 460 -1.54 12.40 -27.79
CA GLU A 460 -0.21 11.84 -28.05
C GLU A 460 0.88 12.71 -27.42
N LYS A 461 0.81 14.03 -27.65
CA LYS A 461 1.74 14.98 -27.05
C LYS A 461 1.68 14.94 -25.51
N GLY A 462 0.47 14.97 -24.93
CA GLY A 462 0.28 14.90 -23.48
C GLY A 462 0.84 13.61 -22.86
N ALA A 463 0.62 12.46 -23.52
CA ALA A 463 1.20 11.18 -23.11
C ALA A 463 2.74 11.20 -23.16
N TYR A 464 3.32 11.79 -24.19
CA TYR A 464 4.77 11.89 -24.32
C TYR A 464 5.38 12.76 -23.22
N GLU A 465 4.87 13.99 -23.05
CA GLU A 465 5.45 14.98 -22.15
C GLU A 465 5.22 14.64 -20.67
N ASN A 466 4.01 14.20 -20.31
CA ASN A 466 3.63 14.03 -18.92
C ASN A 466 3.81 12.59 -18.39
N LEU A 467 3.87 11.59 -19.28
CA LEU A 467 4.05 10.20 -18.89
C LEU A 467 5.39 9.63 -19.34
N PHE A 468 5.60 9.41 -20.66
CA PHE A 468 6.77 8.66 -21.12
C PHE A 468 8.09 9.34 -20.77
N TYR A 469 8.17 10.65 -20.98
CA TYR A 469 9.34 11.42 -20.61
C TYR A 469 9.61 11.35 -19.11
N THR A 470 8.58 11.53 -18.30
CA THR A 470 8.66 11.54 -16.82
C THR A 470 9.09 10.18 -16.29
N VAL A 471 8.43 9.10 -16.72
CA VAL A 471 8.75 7.73 -16.28
C VAL A 471 10.17 7.33 -16.71
N ASN A 472 10.55 7.63 -17.96
CA ASN A 472 11.89 7.34 -18.44
C ASN A 472 12.97 8.09 -17.64
N CYS A 473 12.74 9.37 -17.35
CA CYS A 473 13.65 10.14 -16.50
C CYS A 473 13.74 9.57 -15.08
N ALA A 474 12.61 9.16 -14.48
CA ALA A 474 12.58 8.57 -13.15
C ALA A 474 13.40 7.27 -13.10
N ILE A 475 13.25 6.40 -14.08
CA ILE A 475 14.00 5.13 -14.19
C ILE A 475 15.50 5.39 -14.36
N GLU A 476 15.89 6.34 -15.23
CA GLU A 476 17.31 6.62 -15.53
C GLU A 476 18.04 7.32 -14.38
N ARG A 477 17.37 8.28 -13.74
CA ARG A 477 17.98 9.03 -12.63
C ARG A 477 17.93 8.26 -11.31
N LYS A 478 17.09 7.23 -11.20
CA LYS A 478 16.80 6.54 -9.94
C LYS A 478 16.42 7.52 -8.83
N ASP A 479 15.64 8.55 -9.21
CA ASP A 479 15.10 9.53 -8.27
C ASP A 479 13.92 8.94 -7.48
N THR A 480 13.18 9.75 -6.79
CA THR A 480 12.13 9.23 -5.90
C THR A 480 10.87 8.80 -6.63
N ALA A 481 10.58 9.37 -7.80
CA ALA A 481 9.56 8.80 -8.67
C ALA A 481 9.93 7.34 -9.02
N TYR A 482 11.21 7.06 -9.23
CA TYR A 482 11.72 5.69 -9.39
C TYR A 482 11.49 4.83 -8.14
N CYS A 483 11.69 5.36 -6.94
CA CYS A 483 11.40 4.64 -5.71
C CYS A 483 9.91 4.24 -5.64
N ASN A 484 8.99 5.14 -6.01
CA ASN A 484 7.56 4.84 -6.07
C ASN A 484 7.22 3.77 -7.11
N ILE A 485 7.87 3.81 -8.28
CA ILE A 485 7.72 2.81 -9.34
C ILE A 485 8.19 1.43 -8.86
N LEU A 486 9.28 1.38 -8.09
CA LEU A 486 9.95 0.14 -7.67
C LEU A 486 9.48 -0.39 -6.32
N MET A 487 8.57 0.27 -5.62
CA MET A 487 8.08 -0.20 -4.33
C MET A 487 7.55 -1.63 -4.40
N SER A 488 7.71 -2.37 -3.31
CA SER A 488 7.19 -3.74 -3.19
C SER A 488 5.82 -3.82 -2.53
N ASN A 489 5.14 -2.68 -2.41
CA ASN A 489 3.78 -2.55 -1.91
C ASN A 489 2.81 -2.17 -3.04
N ASN A 490 1.56 -1.86 -2.72
CA ASN A 490 0.53 -1.49 -3.70
C ASN A 490 0.92 -0.33 -4.63
N HIS A 491 1.78 0.61 -4.19
CA HIS A 491 2.25 1.73 -5.00
C HIS A 491 2.88 1.27 -6.32
N ASN A 492 3.53 0.11 -6.35
CA ASN A 492 4.12 -0.45 -7.56
C ASN A 492 3.06 -0.63 -8.65
N VAL A 493 2.07 -1.51 -8.42
CA VAL A 493 1.05 -1.78 -9.45
C VAL A 493 0.13 -0.60 -9.68
N PHE A 494 -0.15 0.18 -8.64
CA PHE A 494 -0.96 1.37 -8.73
C PHE A 494 -0.33 2.38 -9.69
N SER A 495 0.97 2.60 -9.59
CA SER A 495 1.73 3.47 -10.49
C SER A 495 1.86 2.86 -11.89
N ASN A 496 2.16 1.57 -11.98
CA ASN A 496 2.62 0.94 -13.22
C ASN A 496 1.49 0.42 -14.12
N ALA A 497 0.26 0.26 -13.62
CA ALA A 497 -0.87 -0.18 -14.44
C ALA A 497 -1.21 0.82 -15.55
N GLY A 498 -1.28 2.11 -15.21
CA GLY A 498 -1.52 3.15 -16.21
C GLY A 498 -0.35 3.34 -17.16
N VAL A 499 0.88 3.19 -16.66
CA VAL A 499 2.08 3.22 -17.52
C VAL A 499 2.01 2.10 -18.54
N MET A 500 1.73 0.85 -18.12
CA MET A 500 1.63 -0.28 -19.04
C MET A 500 0.46 -0.14 -20.02
N ALA A 501 -0.70 0.33 -19.58
CA ALA A 501 -1.82 0.63 -20.47
C ALA A 501 -1.42 1.67 -21.54
N SER A 502 -0.70 2.72 -21.15
CA SER A 502 -0.20 3.72 -22.07
C SER A 502 0.87 3.17 -23.02
N VAL A 503 1.76 2.31 -22.54
CA VAL A 503 2.73 1.60 -23.39
C VAL A 503 1.99 0.86 -24.52
N MET A 504 0.92 0.13 -24.21
CA MET A 504 0.15 -0.61 -25.20
C MET A 504 -0.68 0.31 -26.10
N ALA A 505 -1.23 1.40 -25.56
CA ALA A 505 -2.05 2.35 -26.34
C ALA A 505 -1.22 3.15 -27.36
N PHE A 506 -0.01 3.57 -26.99
CA PHE A 506 0.81 4.50 -27.78
C PHE A 506 2.03 3.83 -28.46
N MET A 507 2.11 2.50 -28.46
CA MET A 507 3.25 1.76 -29.03
C MET A 507 3.48 2.08 -30.52
N ASP A 508 2.45 2.34 -31.29
CA ASP A 508 2.56 2.69 -32.70
C ASP A 508 3.08 4.13 -32.92
N VAL A 509 2.79 5.01 -31.97
CA VAL A 509 3.15 6.43 -32.05
C VAL A 509 4.58 6.66 -31.57
N TYR A 510 4.96 6.00 -30.48
CA TYR A 510 6.24 6.18 -29.80
C TYR A 510 6.96 4.86 -29.56
N PRO A 511 7.27 4.07 -30.61
CA PRO A 511 7.76 2.69 -30.45
C PRO A 511 9.01 2.58 -29.57
N ASP A 512 9.98 3.49 -29.70
CA ASP A 512 11.25 3.40 -28.99
C ASP A 512 11.10 3.63 -27.49
N ILE A 513 10.41 4.71 -27.08
CA ILE A 513 10.24 5.01 -25.66
C ILE A 513 9.19 4.10 -25.02
N ALA A 514 8.11 3.76 -25.71
CA ALA A 514 7.08 2.89 -25.18
C ALA A 514 7.62 1.47 -24.96
N SER A 515 8.38 0.91 -25.91
CA SER A 515 8.95 -0.42 -25.74
C SER A 515 10.03 -0.46 -24.64
N LYS A 516 10.84 0.61 -24.50
CA LYS A 516 11.81 0.73 -23.42
C LYS A 516 11.12 0.79 -22.06
N VAL A 517 10.18 1.72 -21.89
CA VAL A 517 9.42 1.87 -20.63
C VAL A 517 8.66 0.58 -20.32
N GLY A 518 8.01 -0.03 -21.29
CA GLY A 518 7.30 -1.29 -21.09
C GLY A 518 8.19 -2.44 -20.61
N ALA A 519 9.37 -2.60 -21.19
CA ALA A 519 10.34 -3.60 -20.75
C ALA A 519 10.83 -3.33 -19.32
N ASP A 520 11.09 -2.06 -18.98
CA ASP A 520 11.50 -1.68 -17.63
C ASP A 520 10.38 -1.92 -16.59
N ILE A 521 9.11 -1.61 -16.94
CA ILE A 521 7.97 -1.83 -16.05
C ILE A 521 7.69 -3.31 -15.81
N ILE A 522 7.79 -4.17 -16.82
CA ILE A 522 7.66 -5.62 -16.64
C ILE A 522 8.65 -6.11 -15.58
N ARG A 523 9.86 -5.61 -15.61
CA ARG A 523 10.89 -5.97 -14.63
C ARG A 523 10.54 -5.51 -13.20
N VAL A 524 10.04 -4.28 -13.02
CA VAL A 524 9.73 -3.77 -11.68
C VAL A 524 8.45 -4.38 -11.10
N LEU A 525 7.52 -4.83 -11.94
CA LEU A 525 6.32 -5.54 -11.50
C LEU A 525 6.65 -6.87 -10.81
N GLU A 526 7.75 -7.52 -11.14
CA GLU A 526 8.15 -8.78 -10.49
C GLU A 526 8.34 -8.62 -8.98
N CYS A 527 8.93 -7.49 -8.54
CA CYS A 527 9.12 -7.19 -7.13
C CYS A 527 7.80 -7.13 -6.36
N PHE A 528 6.73 -6.74 -7.05
CA PHE A 528 5.40 -6.69 -6.48
C PHE A 528 4.69 -8.07 -6.54
N MET A 529 4.76 -8.76 -7.68
CA MET A 529 4.12 -10.07 -7.85
C MET A 529 4.58 -11.10 -6.81
N ASP A 530 5.78 -10.93 -6.31
CA ASP A 530 6.37 -11.74 -5.25
C ASP A 530 5.63 -11.64 -3.90
N LYS A 531 4.82 -10.60 -3.72
CA LYS A 531 4.09 -10.35 -2.47
C LYS A 531 2.86 -11.23 -2.26
N PHE A 532 2.47 -12.00 -3.26
CA PHE A 532 1.36 -12.95 -3.15
C PHE A 532 1.80 -14.36 -2.72
N ALA A 533 3.11 -14.62 -2.70
CA ALA A 533 3.64 -15.91 -2.32
C ALA A 533 3.57 -16.14 -0.81
N PRO A 534 3.41 -17.41 -0.36
CA PRO A 534 3.17 -18.60 -1.21
C PRO A 534 1.68 -18.88 -1.47
N ASN A 535 0.78 -18.24 -0.76
CA ASN A 535 -0.61 -18.68 -0.60
C ASN A 535 -1.66 -17.62 -0.99
N GLY A 536 -1.23 -16.51 -1.59
CA GLY A 536 -2.12 -15.43 -2.04
C GLY A 536 -2.47 -14.41 -0.96
N ALA A 537 -1.96 -14.55 0.27
CA ALA A 537 -2.17 -13.54 1.29
C ALA A 537 -1.50 -12.22 0.94
N TYR A 538 -2.11 -11.12 1.37
CA TYR A 538 -1.58 -9.79 1.14
C TYR A 538 -1.48 -9.01 2.45
N TYR A 539 -0.26 -8.67 2.83
CA TYR A 539 0.09 -8.17 4.17
C TYR A 539 -0.49 -6.79 4.51
N GLU A 540 -0.79 -5.93 3.51
CA GLU A 540 -1.35 -4.59 3.74
C GLU A 540 -2.86 -4.60 4.08
N GLY A 541 -3.46 -5.78 4.19
CA GLY A 541 -4.87 -5.93 4.51
C GLY A 541 -5.80 -6.04 3.28
N PRO A 542 -7.05 -6.47 3.50
CA PRO A 542 -7.97 -6.80 2.41
C PRO A 542 -8.37 -5.59 1.55
N TYR A 543 -8.39 -4.38 2.10
CA TYR A 543 -8.69 -3.17 1.33
C TYR A 543 -7.58 -2.83 0.33
N TYR A 544 -6.32 -2.96 0.74
CA TYR A 544 -5.19 -2.77 -0.19
C TYR A 544 -4.99 -3.96 -1.13
N ALA A 545 -5.44 -5.15 -0.74
CA ALA A 545 -5.54 -6.28 -1.66
C ALA A 545 -6.53 -6.01 -2.81
N GLU A 546 -7.61 -5.24 -2.57
CA GLU A 546 -8.49 -4.75 -3.65
C GLU A 546 -7.70 -3.96 -4.69
N THR A 547 -6.91 -2.98 -4.24
CA THR A 547 -6.02 -2.20 -5.12
C THR A 547 -5.02 -3.11 -5.83
N ALA A 548 -4.36 -3.99 -5.07
CA ALA A 548 -3.39 -4.95 -5.61
C ALA A 548 -3.98 -5.80 -6.73
N ILE A 549 -5.16 -6.37 -6.54
CA ILE A 549 -5.86 -7.19 -7.53
C ILE A 549 -6.24 -6.38 -8.76
N ASN A 550 -6.97 -5.27 -8.56
CA ASN A 550 -7.51 -4.51 -9.68
C ASN A 550 -6.40 -3.94 -10.57
N TYR A 551 -5.35 -3.36 -9.99
CA TYR A 551 -4.28 -2.77 -10.79
C TYR A 551 -3.37 -3.82 -11.42
N THR A 552 -3.12 -4.96 -10.78
CA THR A 552 -2.42 -6.09 -11.42
C THR A 552 -3.20 -6.62 -12.61
N VAL A 553 -4.51 -6.81 -12.45
CA VAL A 553 -5.36 -7.27 -13.55
C VAL A 553 -5.42 -6.25 -14.68
N ARG A 554 -5.43 -4.95 -14.40
CA ARG A 554 -5.33 -3.88 -15.41
C ARG A 554 -4.06 -3.98 -16.25
N VAL A 555 -2.90 -4.28 -15.61
CA VAL A 555 -1.65 -4.56 -16.34
C VAL A 555 -1.85 -5.73 -17.30
N PHE A 556 -2.35 -6.85 -16.80
CA PHE A 556 -2.51 -8.06 -17.62
C PHE A 556 -3.57 -7.89 -18.71
N ALA A 557 -4.68 -7.24 -18.39
CA ALA A 557 -5.71 -6.95 -19.37
C ALA A 557 -5.25 -5.99 -20.49
N ALA A 558 -4.33 -5.07 -20.19
CA ALA A 558 -3.70 -4.23 -21.21
C ALA A 558 -2.72 -5.03 -22.09
N MET A 559 -1.94 -5.94 -21.49
CA MET A 559 -0.95 -6.74 -22.21
C MET A 559 -1.55 -7.84 -23.08
N LYS A 560 -2.60 -8.51 -22.59
CA LYS A 560 -3.15 -9.72 -23.21
C LYS A 560 -3.54 -9.57 -24.68
N PRO A 561 -4.35 -8.58 -25.10
CA PRO A 561 -4.70 -8.43 -26.51
C PRO A 561 -3.51 -8.03 -27.39
N SER A 562 -2.65 -7.15 -26.86
CA SER A 562 -1.55 -6.54 -27.60
C SER A 562 -0.31 -7.42 -27.74
N LEU A 563 -0.05 -8.32 -26.77
CA LEU A 563 1.17 -9.13 -26.72
C LEU A 563 0.89 -10.62 -26.71
N GLY A 564 -0.26 -11.07 -26.19
CA GLY A 564 -0.60 -12.48 -26.01
C GLY A 564 0.24 -13.19 -24.92
N THR A 565 1.10 -12.48 -24.20
CA THR A 565 1.96 -12.99 -23.14
C THR A 565 2.08 -12.01 -21.99
N PHE A 566 2.36 -12.52 -20.78
CA PHE A 566 2.65 -11.76 -19.58
C PHE A 566 4.10 -11.89 -19.13
N TYR A 567 4.93 -12.54 -19.96
CA TYR A 567 6.34 -12.82 -19.66
C TYR A 567 6.55 -13.55 -18.33
N GLY A 568 5.59 -14.39 -17.93
CA GLY A 568 5.63 -15.19 -16.70
C GLY A 568 5.14 -14.49 -15.44
N LEU A 569 4.79 -13.21 -15.48
CA LEU A 569 4.24 -12.48 -14.31
C LEU A 569 2.98 -13.15 -13.74
N ASP A 570 2.13 -13.71 -14.61
CA ASP A 570 0.90 -14.40 -14.23
C ASP A 570 1.13 -15.75 -13.52
N LYS A 571 2.36 -16.27 -13.57
CA LYS A 571 2.78 -17.51 -12.91
C LYS A 571 3.40 -17.29 -11.54
N ALA A 572 3.40 -16.03 -11.04
CA ALA A 572 3.91 -15.73 -9.71
C ALA A 572 3.17 -16.55 -8.66
N GLN A 573 3.93 -17.14 -7.74
CA GLN A 573 3.39 -18.03 -6.72
C GLN A 573 2.36 -17.28 -5.85
N GLY A 574 1.23 -17.92 -5.60
CA GLY A 574 0.13 -17.38 -4.79
C GLY A 574 -0.80 -16.44 -5.55
N PHE A 575 -0.45 -15.95 -6.74
CA PHE A 575 -1.33 -15.06 -7.51
C PHE A 575 -2.65 -15.74 -7.88
N ASP A 576 -2.62 -17.04 -8.17
CA ASP A 576 -3.81 -17.87 -8.43
C ASP A 576 -4.73 -18.02 -7.21
N LYS A 577 -4.22 -17.79 -5.99
CA LYS A 577 -4.94 -17.93 -4.71
C LYS A 577 -5.40 -16.59 -4.13
N LEU A 578 -4.92 -15.47 -4.69
CA LEU A 578 -5.20 -14.13 -4.19
C LEU A 578 -6.70 -13.81 -4.10
N ALA A 579 -7.49 -14.26 -5.08
CA ALA A 579 -8.94 -14.08 -5.05
C ALA A 579 -9.62 -14.93 -3.95
N ASP A 580 -9.14 -16.14 -3.69
CA ASP A 580 -9.64 -17.01 -2.61
C ASP A 580 -9.31 -16.40 -1.23
N PHE A 581 -8.13 -15.79 -1.06
CA PHE A 581 -7.76 -15.03 0.14
C PHE A 581 -8.82 -13.97 0.47
N ILE A 582 -9.21 -13.16 -0.52
CA ILE A 582 -10.24 -12.13 -0.31
C ILE A 582 -11.58 -12.72 0.11
N ILE A 583 -12.01 -13.84 -0.49
CA ILE A 583 -13.27 -14.50 -0.14
C ILE A 583 -13.22 -15.02 1.30
N LEU A 584 -12.10 -15.63 1.67
CA LEU A 584 -11.91 -16.24 2.98
C LEU A 584 -11.81 -15.22 4.11
N LEU A 585 -11.37 -14.00 3.82
CA LEU A 585 -11.34 -12.89 4.79
C LEU A 585 -12.64 -12.07 4.87
N GLN A 586 -13.75 -12.53 4.27
CA GLN A 586 -15.02 -11.83 4.35
C GLN A 586 -16.10 -12.73 4.96
N SER A 587 -16.87 -12.17 5.89
CA SER A 587 -18.19 -12.67 6.30
C SER A 587 -19.28 -12.06 5.43
N ASP A 588 -20.53 -12.38 5.69
CA ASP A 588 -21.67 -11.70 5.04
C ASP A 588 -21.87 -10.27 5.52
N PHE A 589 -21.26 -9.92 6.65
CA PHE A 589 -21.27 -8.55 7.18
C PHE A 589 -20.23 -7.67 6.47
N GLY A 590 -19.02 -8.18 6.29
CA GLY A 590 -17.93 -7.42 5.66
C GLY A 590 -16.57 -8.10 5.78
N ALA A 591 -15.52 -7.39 5.37
CA ALA A 591 -14.16 -7.89 5.44
C ALA A 591 -13.62 -7.91 6.88
N PHE A 592 -12.74 -8.85 7.18
CA PHE A 592 -11.84 -8.78 8.32
C PHE A 592 -10.85 -7.64 8.07
N ASN A 593 -11.15 -6.49 8.63
CA ASN A 593 -10.49 -5.24 8.32
C ASN A 593 -9.34 -4.92 9.28
N PHE A 594 -8.25 -5.67 9.24
CA PHE A 594 -7.01 -5.29 9.92
C PHE A 594 -6.27 -4.21 9.11
N ALA A 595 -5.32 -3.50 9.74
CA ALA A 595 -4.56 -2.40 9.16
C ALA A 595 -5.48 -1.25 8.63
N ASP A 596 -5.06 -0.48 7.65
CA ASP A 596 -5.84 0.61 7.04
C ASP A 596 -7.07 0.13 6.23
N SER A 597 -7.73 -0.93 6.64
CA SER A 597 -8.86 -1.52 5.92
C SER A 597 -10.21 -1.04 6.43
N LYS A 598 -11.21 -1.03 5.56
CA LYS A 598 -12.60 -0.73 5.90
C LYS A 598 -13.41 -2.01 6.13
N CYS A 599 -14.33 -1.95 7.09
CA CYS A 599 -15.30 -3.02 7.32
C CYS A 599 -16.44 -2.90 6.32
N SER A 600 -16.27 -3.43 5.12
CA SER A 600 -17.30 -3.50 4.08
C SER A 600 -17.06 -4.72 3.20
N LEU A 601 -18.10 -5.19 2.50
CA LEU A 601 -17.91 -6.17 1.45
C LEU A 601 -17.10 -5.57 0.32
N LEU A 602 -16.08 -6.28 -0.14
CA LEU A 602 -15.17 -5.82 -1.18
C LEU A 602 -15.69 -6.26 -2.55
N ALA A 603 -16.05 -5.29 -3.38
CA ALA A 603 -16.45 -5.50 -4.77
C ALA A 603 -15.22 -5.31 -5.68
N ILE A 604 -14.49 -6.37 -5.96
CA ILE A 604 -13.22 -6.35 -6.69
C ILE A 604 -13.41 -6.92 -8.10
N SER A 605 -13.52 -6.05 -9.11
CA SER A 605 -13.77 -6.44 -10.50
C SER A 605 -12.68 -7.34 -11.09
N GLY A 606 -11.43 -7.14 -10.66
CA GLY A 606 -10.29 -7.96 -11.08
C GLY A 606 -10.42 -9.44 -10.72
N MET A 607 -11.20 -9.79 -9.69
CA MET A 607 -11.44 -11.19 -9.34
C MET A 607 -12.12 -11.98 -10.47
N PHE A 608 -13.01 -11.33 -11.25
CA PHE A 608 -13.65 -12.00 -12.39
C PHE A 608 -12.62 -12.42 -13.45
N TRP A 609 -11.62 -11.57 -13.69
CA TRP A 609 -10.52 -11.87 -14.60
C TRP A 609 -9.63 -12.99 -14.06
N ILE A 610 -9.29 -12.97 -12.76
CA ILE A 610 -8.49 -14.01 -12.10
C ILE A 610 -9.19 -15.36 -12.19
N PHE A 611 -10.48 -15.43 -11.91
CA PHE A 611 -11.26 -16.66 -12.01
C PHE A 611 -11.33 -17.22 -13.43
N ASP A 612 -11.36 -16.36 -14.44
CA ASP A 612 -11.29 -16.81 -15.84
C ASP A 612 -9.90 -17.33 -16.20
N HIS A 613 -8.87 -16.59 -15.78
CA HIS A 613 -7.48 -16.92 -16.12
C HIS A 613 -7.02 -18.25 -15.51
N PHE A 614 -7.45 -18.53 -14.26
CA PHE A 614 -7.11 -19.76 -13.54
C PHE A 614 -8.21 -20.83 -13.56
N GLU A 615 -9.19 -20.71 -14.46
CA GLU A 615 -10.27 -21.67 -14.65
C GLU A 615 -11.17 -21.96 -13.42
N LYS A 616 -11.27 -21.00 -12.50
CA LYS A 616 -12.12 -21.03 -11.29
C LYS A 616 -13.50 -20.35 -11.53
N LYS A 617 -14.08 -20.58 -12.70
CA LYS A 617 -15.18 -19.77 -13.28
C LYS A 617 -16.48 -19.77 -12.47
N GLY A 618 -16.80 -20.87 -11.77
CA GLY A 618 -18.06 -20.99 -11.01
C GLY A 618 -18.21 -19.99 -9.85
N ARG A 619 -17.11 -19.45 -9.32
CA ARG A 619 -17.16 -18.44 -8.24
C ARG A 619 -17.64 -17.06 -8.67
N LYS A 620 -17.68 -16.79 -9.97
CA LYS A 620 -18.08 -15.47 -10.48
C LYS A 620 -19.53 -15.11 -10.12
N ASP A 621 -20.46 -16.07 -10.22
CA ASP A 621 -21.86 -15.80 -9.93
C ASP A 621 -22.11 -15.60 -8.43
N GLU A 622 -21.36 -16.30 -7.57
CA GLU A 622 -21.36 -16.07 -6.12
C GLU A 622 -20.94 -14.63 -5.79
N ILE A 623 -19.79 -14.21 -6.30
CA ILE A 623 -19.26 -12.86 -6.07
C ILE A 623 -20.13 -11.78 -6.72
N ALA A 624 -20.65 -12.00 -7.93
CA ALA A 624 -21.53 -11.05 -8.61
C ALA A 624 -22.81 -10.81 -7.83
N SER A 625 -23.36 -11.84 -7.22
CA SER A 625 -24.60 -11.77 -6.42
C SER A 625 -24.37 -11.12 -5.06
N ARG A 626 -23.29 -11.47 -4.37
CA ARG A 626 -22.98 -11.04 -3.00
C ARG A 626 -22.34 -9.66 -2.97
N ASN A 627 -21.21 -9.47 -3.67
CA ASN A 627 -20.34 -8.31 -3.54
C ASN A 627 -20.70 -7.19 -4.55
N PHE A 628 -21.30 -7.53 -5.70
CA PHE A 628 -21.61 -6.60 -6.77
C PHE A 628 -23.09 -6.21 -6.88
N ALA A 629 -23.84 -6.28 -5.76
CA ALA A 629 -25.21 -5.79 -5.74
C ALA A 629 -25.29 -4.27 -6.09
N ASN A 630 -24.42 -3.45 -5.48
CA ASN A 630 -24.30 -2.01 -5.71
C ASN A 630 -22.81 -1.62 -5.74
N PRO A 631 -22.06 -1.97 -6.79
CA PRO A 631 -20.62 -1.69 -6.84
C PRO A 631 -20.37 -0.19 -7.05
N ALA A 632 -19.24 0.30 -6.54
CA ALA A 632 -18.75 1.63 -6.87
C ALA A 632 -18.50 1.76 -8.39
N ILE A 633 -18.66 2.97 -8.91
CA ILE A 633 -18.60 3.20 -10.37
C ILE A 633 -17.25 2.78 -11.00
N ASP A 634 -16.16 2.90 -10.26
CA ASP A 634 -14.83 2.49 -10.69
C ASP A 634 -14.66 0.97 -10.83
N GLN A 635 -15.58 0.18 -10.28
CA GLN A 635 -15.63 -1.28 -10.45
C GLN A 635 -16.60 -1.70 -11.59
N VAL A 636 -17.57 -0.85 -11.93
CA VAL A 636 -18.68 -1.21 -12.84
C VAL A 636 -18.20 -1.52 -14.26
N ALA A 637 -17.34 -0.67 -14.81
CA ALA A 637 -16.87 -0.84 -16.20
C ALA A 637 -16.12 -2.17 -16.37
N GLU A 638 -15.21 -2.45 -15.47
CA GLU A 638 -14.40 -3.69 -15.48
C GLU A 638 -15.25 -4.92 -15.15
N ALA A 639 -16.25 -4.81 -14.27
CA ALA A 639 -17.20 -5.89 -14.01
C ALA A 639 -18.00 -6.24 -15.27
N ILE A 640 -18.47 -5.26 -16.04
CA ILE A 640 -19.12 -5.48 -17.33
C ILE A 640 -18.20 -6.22 -18.30
N LEU A 641 -16.91 -5.85 -18.36
CA LEU A 641 -15.93 -6.46 -19.25
C LEU A 641 -15.62 -7.92 -18.88
N TRP A 642 -15.39 -8.21 -17.59
CA TRP A 642 -14.74 -9.46 -17.15
C TRP A 642 -15.70 -10.48 -16.56
N TYR A 643 -16.89 -10.08 -16.12
CA TYR A 643 -17.90 -11.03 -15.66
C TYR A 643 -18.50 -11.80 -16.85
N ASN A 644 -18.55 -13.13 -16.75
CA ASN A 644 -19.27 -13.99 -17.65
C ASN A 644 -20.03 -15.03 -16.82
N VAL A 645 -21.25 -15.33 -17.22
CA VAL A 645 -22.04 -16.41 -16.59
C VAL A 645 -21.30 -17.73 -16.72
N CYS A 646 -21.14 -18.43 -15.60
CA CYS A 646 -20.64 -19.78 -15.58
C CYS A 646 -21.62 -20.65 -14.77
N LYS A 647 -22.01 -21.78 -15.35
CA LYS A 647 -22.91 -22.73 -14.70
C LYS A 647 -22.17 -23.84 -13.92
N GLU A 648 -20.84 -23.77 -13.87
CA GLU A 648 -20.05 -24.75 -13.13
C GLU A 648 -20.19 -24.46 -11.63
N GLU A 649 -20.52 -25.47 -10.85
CA GLU A 649 -20.52 -25.38 -9.38
C GLU A 649 -19.09 -25.57 -8.86
N ASN A 650 -18.66 -24.66 -7.98
CA ASN A 650 -17.45 -24.86 -7.20
C ASN A 650 -17.80 -25.52 -5.86
N GLY A 651 -16.87 -26.35 -5.38
CA GLY A 651 -16.90 -26.81 -4.01
C GLY A 651 -16.78 -25.66 -3.00
N ASP A 652 -17.14 -25.91 -1.76
CA ASP A 652 -16.90 -24.97 -0.67
C ASP A 652 -15.40 -24.72 -0.46
N LEU A 653 -15.05 -23.50 -0.05
CA LEU A 653 -13.71 -23.22 0.45
C LEU A 653 -13.57 -23.70 1.90
N GLU A 654 -12.35 -23.76 2.37
CA GLU A 654 -12.03 -24.09 3.75
C GLU A 654 -12.73 -23.13 4.72
N THR A 655 -13.21 -23.67 5.82
CA THR A 655 -13.86 -22.89 6.87
C THR A 655 -12.87 -22.29 7.85
N VAL A 656 -11.65 -22.81 7.87
CA VAL A 656 -10.56 -22.36 8.72
C VAL A 656 -9.31 -22.26 7.89
N VAL A 657 -8.66 -21.11 7.90
CA VAL A 657 -7.39 -20.88 7.21
C VAL A 657 -6.41 -20.12 8.07
N HIS A 658 -5.16 -20.50 7.98
CA HIS A 658 -4.03 -19.79 8.55
C HIS A 658 -3.07 -19.40 7.43
N TYR A 659 -2.68 -18.14 7.39
CA TYR A 659 -1.67 -17.56 6.50
C TYR A 659 -0.42 -17.26 7.32
N PRO A 660 0.53 -18.21 7.43
CA PRO A 660 1.64 -18.09 8.39
C PRO A 660 2.67 -17.02 8.04
N GLU A 661 2.75 -16.59 6.78
CA GLU A 661 3.69 -15.53 6.37
C GLU A 661 3.25 -14.15 6.89
N GLU A 662 1.93 -13.92 6.93
CA GLU A 662 1.30 -12.67 7.39
C GLU A 662 0.71 -12.79 8.79
N GLU A 663 0.73 -14.01 9.37
CA GLU A 663 0.15 -14.36 10.66
C GLU A 663 -1.33 -13.92 10.77
N ILE A 664 -2.10 -14.32 9.75
CA ILE A 664 -3.54 -14.03 9.64
C ILE A 664 -4.30 -15.33 9.72
N ILE A 665 -5.36 -15.35 10.54
CA ILE A 665 -6.23 -16.51 10.66
C ILE A 665 -7.67 -16.05 10.44
N SER A 666 -8.43 -16.83 9.65
CA SER A 666 -9.87 -16.67 9.53
C SER A 666 -10.56 -18.00 9.80
N MET A 667 -11.64 -17.95 10.59
CA MET A 667 -12.39 -19.13 11.03
C MET A 667 -13.88 -18.85 10.91
N ARG A 668 -14.65 -19.87 10.52
CA ARG A 668 -16.11 -19.81 10.47
C ARG A 668 -16.73 -21.17 10.79
N ASP A 669 -17.97 -21.16 11.21
CA ASP A 669 -18.73 -22.39 11.48
C ASP A 669 -19.10 -23.14 10.20
N ALA A 670 -19.41 -22.43 9.11
CA ALA A 670 -19.64 -23.01 7.78
C ALA A 670 -19.22 -22.03 6.68
N TYR A 671 -18.87 -22.53 5.50
CA TYR A 671 -18.53 -21.68 4.36
C TYR A 671 -19.79 -21.01 3.80
N ARG A 672 -20.89 -21.76 3.66
CA ARG A 672 -22.21 -21.25 3.23
C ARG A 672 -23.17 -21.28 4.39
N ASP A 673 -24.06 -20.31 4.43
CA ASP A 673 -25.08 -20.20 5.50
C ASP A 673 -24.47 -20.16 6.93
N GLY A 674 -23.18 -19.85 7.05
CA GLY A 674 -22.47 -19.72 8.32
C GLY A 674 -23.01 -18.57 9.16
N GLN A 675 -23.06 -18.78 10.47
CA GLN A 675 -23.60 -17.80 11.41
C GLN A 675 -22.51 -17.06 12.16
N THR A 676 -21.29 -17.62 12.22
CA THR A 676 -20.20 -17.09 13.01
C THR A 676 -18.91 -17.01 12.17
N PHE A 677 -18.23 -15.87 12.25
CA PHE A 677 -16.94 -15.62 11.62
C PHE A 677 -16.01 -14.94 12.62
N VAL A 678 -14.77 -15.41 12.67
CA VAL A 678 -13.68 -14.82 13.49
C VAL A 678 -12.47 -14.57 12.60
N GLY A 679 -11.95 -13.36 12.63
CA GLY A 679 -10.64 -13.00 12.05
C GLY A 679 -9.67 -12.68 13.17
N ILE A 680 -8.44 -13.21 13.11
CA ILE A 680 -7.37 -12.97 14.07
C ILE A 680 -6.13 -12.46 13.34
N LYS A 681 -5.51 -11.40 13.86
CA LYS A 681 -4.27 -10.81 13.35
C LYS A 681 -3.15 -10.96 14.40
N ALA A 682 -2.03 -11.50 13.96
CA ALA A 682 -0.76 -11.50 14.69
C ALA A 682 0.34 -10.86 13.82
N GLY A 683 1.60 -11.25 13.94
CA GLY A 683 2.68 -10.82 13.07
C GLY A 683 3.30 -9.48 13.41
N LYS A 684 3.87 -8.82 12.41
CA LYS A 684 4.63 -7.58 12.56
C LYS A 684 3.75 -6.40 12.94
N THR A 685 4.32 -5.49 13.75
CA THR A 685 3.66 -4.24 14.15
C THR A 685 3.91 -3.08 13.19
N VAL A 686 4.97 -3.12 12.37
CA VAL A 686 5.32 -2.02 11.44
C VAL A 686 5.56 -2.57 10.03
N TYR A 687 4.71 -2.18 9.11
CA TYR A 687 4.79 -2.41 7.66
C TYR A 687 3.94 -1.33 6.95
N ALA A 688 3.88 -1.35 5.63
CA ALA A 688 3.03 -0.38 4.90
C ALA A 688 1.56 -0.52 5.33
N HIS A 689 0.93 0.59 5.69
CA HIS A 689 -0.46 0.68 6.15
C HIS A 689 -0.78 -0.05 7.47
N SER A 690 0.25 -0.48 8.25
CA SER A 690 0.04 -1.21 9.49
C SER A 690 -0.58 -0.39 10.60
N HIS A 691 -1.31 -1.09 11.46
CA HIS A 691 -1.68 -0.66 12.80
C HIS A 691 -0.95 -1.51 13.85
N LEU A 692 -1.03 -1.11 15.11
CA LEU A 692 -0.54 -1.93 16.22
C LEU A 692 -1.63 -2.92 16.66
N ASP A 693 -2.08 -3.74 15.72
CA ASP A 693 -3.23 -4.63 15.80
C ASP A 693 -2.86 -6.10 16.06
N ALA A 694 -1.59 -6.39 16.34
CA ALA A 694 -1.15 -7.74 16.67
C ALA A 694 -1.83 -8.27 17.95
N GLY A 695 -2.35 -9.50 17.91
CA GLY A 695 -3.17 -10.09 18.96
C GLY A 695 -4.62 -9.56 18.97
N SER A 696 -5.07 -8.87 17.93
CA SER A 696 -6.46 -8.41 17.80
C SER A 696 -7.33 -9.42 17.04
N PHE A 697 -8.63 -9.29 17.21
CA PHE A 697 -9.63 -10.12 16.53
C PHE A 697 -10.85 -9.30 16.12
N VAL A 698 -11.58 -9.81 15.12
CA VAL A 698 -12.95 -9.39 14.82
C VAL A 698 -13.89 -10.58 14.98
N LEU A 699 -15.16 -10.31 15.32
CA LEU A 699 -16.18 -11.32 15.49
C LEU A 699 -17.48 -10.87 14.82
N ASP A 700 -17.98 -11.69 13.90
CA ASP A 700 -19.29 -11.53 13.29
C ASP A 700 -20.18 -12.72 13.71
N ALA A 701 -21.41 -12.42 14.04
CA ALA A 701 -22.43 -13.44 14.33
C ALA A 701 -23.82 -12.89 14.04
N MET A 702 -24.75 -13.78 13.65
CA MET A 702 -26.17 -13.43 13.41
C MET A 702 -26.35 -12.26 12.42
N GLY A 703 -25.45 -12.16 11.41
CA GLY A 703 -25.46 -11.11 10.40
C GLY A 703 -25.00 -9.73 10.88
N LYS A 704 -24.27 -9.66 11.99
CA LYS A 704 -23.73 -8.43 12.59
C LYS A 704 -22.30 -8.63 13.05
N ARG A 705 -21.50 -7.53 12.99
CA ARG A 705 -20.21 -7.46 13.68
C ARG A 705 -20.40 -7.08 15.14
N TRP A 706 -19.79 -7.83 16.03
CA TRP A 706 -19.85 -7.61 17.48
C TRP A 706 -18.53 -7.11 18.06
N ALA A 707 -17.41 -7.59 17.52
CA ALA A 707 -16.09 -7.06 17.82
C ALA A 707 -15.54 -6.36 16.58
N PHE A 708 -15.42 -5.03 16.65
CA PHE A 708 -15.00 -4.18 15.54
C PHE A 708 -13.50 -3.90 15.56
N ASP A 709 -12.91 -3.80 14.40
CA ASP A 709 -11.75 -2.95 14.14
C ASP A 709 -12.24 -1.67 13.47
N LEU A 710 -11.70 -0.52 13.87
CA LEU A 710 -12.13 0.79 13.34
C LEU A 710 -11.51 1.13 11.98
N GLY A 711 -10.45 0.41 11.61
CA GLY A 711 -9.70 0.65 10.39
C GLY A 711 -9.02 2.02 10.35
N GLN A 712 -8.79 2.55 9.16
CA GLN A 712 -8.05 3.79 8.92
C GLN A 712 -8.69 5.04 9.56
N ASP A 713 -7.86 6.03 9.86
CA ASP A 713 -8.27 7.39 10.22
C ASP A 713 -8.12 8.35 9.02
N ASN A 714 -8.21 9.65 9.24
CA ASN A 714 -7.97 10.68 8.24
C ASN A 714 -6.48 10.72 7.85
N TYR A 715 -6.16 10.40 6.60
CA TYR A 715 -4.79 10.33 6.09
C TYR A 715 -3.99 11.64 6.20
N ASN A 716 -4.68 12.80 6.21
CA ASN A 716 -4.00 14.07 6.39
C ASN A 716 -3.32 14.19 7.76
N LEU A 717 -3.77 13.42 8.76
CA LEU A 717 -3.15 13.38 10.08
C LEU A 717 -1.78 12.74 10.04
N TYR A 718 -1.56 11.75 9.16
CA TYR A 718 -0.31 11.03 9.02
C TYR A 718 0.85 11.90 8.49
N TYR A 719 0.52 13.02 7.86
CA TYR A 719 1.48 14.02 7.40
C TYR A 719 1.67 15.16 8.40
N LYS A 720 0.67 15.38 9.27
CA LYS A 720 0.61 16.54 10.16
C LYS A 720 1.12 16.22 11.57
N TYR A 721 0.97 14.98 12.03
CA TYR A 721 1.32 14.52 13.36
C TYR A 721 2.25 13.30 13.29
N ASP A 722 2.79 12.91 14.46
CA ASP A 722 3.44 11.60 14.54
C ASP A 722 2.41 10.52 14.19
N HIS A 723 2.79 9.62 13.29
CA HIS A 723 1.93 8.55 12.79
C HIS A 723 1.31 7.74 13.95
N TRP A 724 2.10 7.46 14.97
CA TRP A 724 1.69 6.65 16.11
C TRP A 724 0.97 7.44 17.22
N ASP A 725 0.76 8.74 17.05
CA ASP A 725 -0.12 9.53 17.91
C ASP A 725 -1.59 9.44 17.47
N VAL A 726 -1.88 8.95 16.25
CA VAL A 726 -3.25 8.76 15.74
C VAL A 726 -3.91 7.58 16.42
N PHE A 727 -5.04 7.80 17.08
CA PHE A 727 -5.69 6.80 17.94
C PHE A 727 -5.94 5.45 17.27
N ARG A 728 -6.50 5.45 16.05
CA ARG A 728 -6.87 4.21 15.36
C ARG A 728 -5.68 3.33 14.97
N LEU A 729 -4.45 3.87 14.98
CA LEU A 729 -3.24 3.12 14.69
C LEU A 729 -2.61 2.51 15.94
N ARG A 730 -3.01 2.94 17.14
CA ARG A 730 -2.44 2.55 18.43
C ARG A 730 -3.05 1.25 18.93
N ALA A 731 -2.28 0.46 19.67
CA ALA A 731 -2.74 -0.82 20.21
C ALA A 731 -4.04 -0.70 21.03
N GLU A 732 -4.24 0.39 21.74
CA GLU A 732 -5.44 0.62 22.58
C GLU A 732 -6.76 0.76 21.81
N SER A 733 -6.71 0.98 20.49
CA SER A 733 -7.90 1.05 19.64
C SER A 733 -8.33 -0.31 19.10
N HIS A 734 -7.55 -1.35 19.31
CA HIS A 734 -7.80 -2.70 18.83
C HIS A 734 -8.29 -3.66 19.92
N ASN A 735 -8.80 -4.82 19.53
CA ASN A 735 -9.35 -5.84 20.44
C ASN A 735 -8.22 -6.69 21.02
N THR A 736 -7.39 -6.09 21.86
CA THR A 736 -6.19 -6.69 22.39
C THR A 736 -5.94 -6.36 23.86
N LEU A 737 -4.79 -6.78 24.38
CA LEU A 737 -4.38 -6.56 25.77
C LEU A 737 -3.44 -5.35 25.85
N ILE A 738 -3.75 -4.41 26.73
CA ILE A 738 -2.92 -3.20 26.99
C ILE A 738 -2.34 -3.30 28.39
N ILE A 739 -1.01 -3.16 28.49
CA ILE A 739 -0.29 -3.27 29.76
C ILE A 739 0.41 -1.92 30.05
N ASN A 740 0.17 -1.39 31.25
CA ASN A 740 0.72 -0.13 31.72
C ASN A 740 0.53 1.02 30.70
N PRO A 741 -0.72 1.40 30.38
CA PRO A 741 -0.99 2.43 29.35
C PRO A 741 -0.33 3.75 29.72
N ASP A 742 0.40 4.31 28.78
CA ASP A 742 1.11 5.57 28.89
C ASP A 742 1.00 6.35 27.55
N ARG A 743 1.81 7.40 27.37
CA ARG A 743 1.82 8.17 26.12
C ARG A 743 2.32 7.37 24.91
N SER A 744 3.10 6.31 25.09
CA SER A 744 3.62 5.50 23.97
C SER A 744 2.50 4.75 23.24
N PRO A 745 2.72 4.25 22.03
CA PRO A 745 1.64 3.68 21.20
C PRO A 745 1.11 2.32 21.68
N GLY A 746 1.63 1.79 22.79
CA GLY A 746 1.15 0.55 23.44
C GLY A 746 2.03 -0.65 23.15
N TYR A 747 2.58 -0.77 21.95
CA TYR A 747 3.52 -1.81 21.57
C TYR A 747 4.89 -1.24 21.20
N VAL A 748 5.91 -2.08 21.24
CA VAL A 748 7.26 -1.79 20.73
C VAL A 748 7.18 -1.76 19.20
N LEU A 749 7.59 -0.65 18.61
CA LEU A 749 7.56 -0.50 17.15
C LEU A 749 8.59 -1.44 16.50
N GLY A 750 8.15 -2.15 15.47
CA GLY A 750 8.97 -3.14 14.78
C GLY A 750 9.03 -4.52 15.46
N SER A 751 8.29 -4.69 16.57
CA SER A 751 8.12 -6.00 17.21
C SER A 751 7.26 -6.96 16.39
N HIS A 752 7.24 -8.23 16.80
CA HIS A 752 6.51 -9.29 16.14
C HIS A 752 5.75 -10.15 17.15
N ALA A 753 4.56 -10.60 16.78
CA ALA A 753 3.79 -11.60 17.52
C ALA A 753 3.67 -12.86 16.65
N ASP A 754 4.24 -13.97 17.13
CA ASP A 754 4.28 -15.23 16.39
C ASP A 754 3.07 -16.11 16.76
N VAL A 755 2.40 -16.71 15.78
CA VAL A 755 1.51 -17.85 16.01
C VAL A 755 2.37 -19.07 16.30
N VAL A 756 2.42 -19.48 17.58
CA VAL A 756 3.27 -20.59 18.03
C VAL A 756 2.56 -21.93 18.02
N GLU A 757 1.25 -21.93 17.97
CA GLU A 757 0.44 -23.15 17.84
C GLU A 757 -0.85 -22.86 17.07
N PHE A 758 -1.16 -23.72 16.11
CA PHE A 758 -2.40 -23.69 15.35
C PHE A 758 -2.89 -25.13 15.16
N ILE A 759 -4.10 -25.44 15.65
CA ILE A 759 -4.73 -26.75 15.55
C ILE A 759 -6.15 -26.55 15.04
N ASP A 760 -6.49 -27.18 13.94
CA ASP A 760 -7.85 -27.26 13.41
C ASP A 760 -8.35 -28.69 13.47
N THR A 761 -9.47 -28.89 14.18
CA THR A 761 -10.19 -30.14 14.24
C THR A 761 -11.68 -29.89 13.98
N PRO A 762 -12.48 -30.92 13.65
CA PRO A 762 -13.92 -30.75 13.43
C PRO A 762 -14.64 -30.05 14.59
N ASP A 763 -14.20 -30.29 15.83
CA ASP A 763 -14.87 -29.83 17.05
C ASP A 763 -14.37 -28.47 17.54
N ARG A 764 -13.11 -28.11 17.21
CA ARG A 764 -12.46 -26.89 17.74
C ARG A 764 -11.33 -26.40 16.86
N VAL A 765 -11.08 -25.09 16.95
CA VAL A 765 -9.87 -24.47 16.42
C VAL A 765 -9.13 -23.81 17.56
N LYS A 766 -7.85 -24.16 17.76
CA LYS A 766 -6.96 -23.56 18.74
C LYS A 766 -5.87 -22.76 18.04
N THR A 767 -5.67 -21.52 18.48
CA THR A 767 -4.57 -20.65 18.05
C THR A 767 -3.88 -20.08 19.28
N VAL A 768 -2.56 -20.13 19.33
CA VAL A 768 -1.76 -19.52 20.40
C VAL A 768 -0.77 -18.55 19.80
N ILE A 769 -0.78 -17.31 20.30
CA ILE A 769 0.09 -16.24 19.87
C ILE A 769 1.06 -15.89 20.99
N ASN A 770 2.35 -15.86 20.71
CA ASN A 770 3.36 -15.28 21.59
C ASN A 770 3.41 -13.76 21.36
N MET A 771 3.02 -12.99 22.36
CA MET A 771 2.95 -11.53 22.33
C MET A 771 4.07 -10.86 23.15
N THR A 772 5.05 -11.60 23.63
CA THR A 772 6.06 -11.10 24.57
C THR A 772 6.82 -9.88 24.02
N ASP A 773 7.24 -9.95 22.77
CA ASP A 773 8.04 -8.90 22.12
C ASP A 773 7.24 -7.59 21.90
N LEU A 774 5.91 -7.67 21.90
CA LEU A 774 5.05 -6.50 21.74
C LEU A 774 5.20 -5.50 22.88
N TYR A 775 5.47 -5.98 24.11
CA TYR A 775 5.45 -5.13 25.30
C TYR A 775 6.84 -4.67 25.73
N GLY A 776 7.87 -5.47 25.54
CA GLY A 776 9.21 -5.16 26.02
C GLY A 776 9.36 -5.23 27.55
N ALA A 777 10.59 -5.35 28.01
CA ALA A 777 10.90 -5.43 29.44
C ALA A 777 10.58 -4.14 30.20
N GLU A 778 10.64 -2.99 29.57
CA GLU A 778 10.33 -1.68 30.14
C GLU A 778 8.87 -1.56 30.61
N ARG A 779 7.96 -2.31 30.02
CA ARG A 779 6.56 -2.39 30.48
C ARG A 779 6.35 -3.35 31.64
N GLY A 780 7.40 -4.03 32.09
CA GLY A 780 7.34 -4.97 33.19
C GLY A 780 6.73 -6.33 32.80
N VAL A 781 6.88 -6.73 31.55
CA VAL A 781 6.41 -8.00 31.00
C VAL A 781 7.61 -8.92 30.76
N ALA A 782 7.60 -10.08 31.42
CA ALA A 782 8.59 -11.14 31.19
C ALA A 782 8.13 -12.11 30.09
N SER A 783 6.83 -12.40 30.02
CA SER A 783 6.21 -13.18 28.95
C SER A 783 4.74 -12.80 28.80
N ALA A 784 4.21 -12.91 27.59
CA ALA A 784 2.80 -12.73 27.28
C ALA A 784 2.39 -13.68 26.18
N ARG A 785 1.33 -14.46 26.42
CA ARG A 785 0.71 -15.36 25.45
C ARG A 785 -0.79 -15.10 25.38
N ARG A 786 -1.34 -15.18 24.19
CA ARG A 786 -2.80 -15.13 23.97
C ARG A 786 -3.25 -16.38 23.23
N GLY A 787 -4.19 -17.10 23.82
CA GLY A 787 -4.85 -18.22 23.20
C GLY A 787 -6.24 -17.83 22.70
N TYR A 788 -6.60 -18.36 21.55
CA TYR A 788 -7.94 -18.33 20.98
C TYR A 788 -8.42 -19.76 20.82
N LEU A 789 -9.64 -20.04 21.30
CA LEU A 789 -10.26 -21.36 21.16
C LEU A 789 -11.69 -21.17 20.62
N PHE A 790 -11.95 -21.69 19.43
CA PHE A 790 -13.24 -21.64 18.76
C PHE A 790 -13.94 -22.98 18.97
N VAL A 791 -14.99 -23.00 19.77
CA VAL A 791 -15.64 -24.21 20.34
C VAL A 791 -17.16 -24.15 20.21
N ASP A 792 -17.84 -25.09 20.86
CA ASP A 792 -19.32 -25.20 20.91
C ASP A 792 -19.90 -25.21 19.48
N GLU A 793 -19.48 -26.16 18.66
CA GLU A 793 -19.81 -26.21 17.22
C GLU A 793 -19.43 -24.90 16.48
N ARG A 794 -18.29 -24.32 16.85
CA ARG A 794 -17.76 -23.07 16.29
C ARG A 794 -18.72 -21.86 16.45
N SER A 795 -19.33 -21.77 17.63
CA SER A 795 -20.24 -20.68 17.99
C SER A 795 -19.87 -19.98 19.31
N SER A 796 -18.76 -20.34 19.94
CA SER A 796 -18.19 -19.67 21.09
C SER A 796 -16.71 -19.39 20.81
N LEU A 797 -16.27 -18.16 21.10
CA LEU A 797 -14.86 -17.78 21.07
C LEU A 797 -14.36 -17.59 22.50
N VAL A 798 -13.36 -18.35 22.89
CA VAL A 798 -12.64 -18.16 24.14
C VAL A 798 -11.33 -17.47 23.84
N VAL A 799 -11.06 -16.36 24.54
CA VAL A 799 -9.79 -15.63 24.49
C VAL A 799 -9.15 -15.72 25.84
N ARG A 800 -7.95 -16.27 25.93
CA ARG A 800 -7.19 -16.37 27.17
C ARG A 800 -5.85 -15.68 27.04
N ASP A 801 -5.56 -14.81 28.01
CA ASP A 801 -4.28 -14.15 28.17
C ASP A 801 -3.53 -14.74 29.37
N GLU A 802 -2.26 -15.08 29.20
CA GLU A 802 -1.34 -15.52 30.22
C GLU A 802 -0.10 -14.60 30.17
N VAL A 803 0.08 -13.82 31.24
CA VAL A 803 1.13 -12.80 31.32
C VAL A 803 1.94 -12.95 32.59
N SER A 804 3.27 -12.97 32.48
CA SER A 804 4.18 -12.92 33.62
C SER A 804 4.67 -11.49 33.82
N LEU A 805 4.29 -10.85 34.91
CA LEU A 805 4.58 -9.46 35.24
C LEU A 805 5.72 -9.38 36.24
N THR A 806 6.73 -8.54 35.97
CA THR A 806 7.91 -8.33 36.81
C THR A 806 7.70 -7.26 37.89
N ARG A 807 6.58 -6.53 37.82
CA ARG A 807 6.19 -5.47 38.78
C ARG A 807 4.67 -5.33 38.80
N GLU A 808 4.17 -4.59 39.82
CA GLU A 808 2.76 -4.20 39.81
C GLU A 808 2.41 -3.45 38.52
N SER A 809 1.38 -3.91 37.83
CA SER A 809 1.01 -3.48 36.51
C SER A 809 -0.51 -3.36 36.34
N THR A 810 -0.94 -2.34 35.59
CA THR A 810 -2.29 -2.23 35.12
C THR A 810 -2.41 -3.01 33.81
N VAL A 811 -3.33 -3.98 33.78
CA VAL A 811 -3.65 -4.79 32.60
C VAL A 811 -5.07 -4.49 32.17
N ARG A 812 -5.30 -4.21 30.88
CA ARG A 812 -6.62 -3.94 30.31
C ARG A 812 -6.85 -4.79 29.07
N TRP A 813 -7.84 -5.63 29.08
CA TRP A 813 -8.38 -6.32 27.91
C TRP A 813 -9.43 -5.43 27.26
N HIS A 814 -9.39 -5.28 25.94
CA HIS A 814 -10.26 -4.39 25.19
C HIS A 814 -11.04 -5.13 24.11
N MET A 815 -12.30 -4.73 23.89
CA MET A 815 -13.12 -5.09 22.73
C MET A 815 -13.96 -3.89 22.29
N CYS A 816 -13.83 -3.49 21.05
CA CYS A 816 -14.61 -2.43 20.42
C CYS A 816 -15.94 -2.98 19.91
N THR A 817 -17.06 -2.32 20.25
CA THR A 817 -18.40 -2.71 19.80
C THR A 817 -19.30 -1.49 19.62
N ASP A 818 -20.32 -1.60 18.77
CA ASP A 818 -21.40 -0.62 18.63
C ASP A 818 -22.69 -1.05 19.36
N ALA A 819 -22.66 -2.16 20.06
CA ALA A 819 -23.81 -2.73 20.77
C ALA A 819 -24.18 -1.94 22.04
N GLN A 820 -25.44 -2.11 22.50
CA GLN A 820 -25.84 -1.72 23.84
C GLN A 820 -25.26 -2.73 24.83
N ILE A 821 -24.63 -2.25 25.90
CA ILE A 821 -23.91 -3.07 26.86
C ILE A 821 -24.65 -3.04 28.21
N GLU A 822 -25.03 -4.23 28.71
CA GLU A 822 -25.56 -4.45 30.04
C GLU A 822 -24.55 -5.27 30.84
N LEU A 823 -24.20 -4.83 32.05
CA LEU A 823 -23.21 -5.48 32.91
C LEU A 823 -23.91 -6.16 34.10
N ASP A 824 -23.48 -7.40 34.39
CA ASP A 824 -23.87 -8.15 35.61
C ASP A 824 -22.59 -8.83 36.17
N GLY A 825 -21.95 -8.18 37.12
CA GLY A 825 -20.70 -8.64 37.69
C GLY A 825 -19.58 -8.75 36.63
N THR A 826 -19.10 -9.96 36.41
CA THR A 826 -18.07 -10.26 35.41
C THR A 826 -18.63 -10.63 34.03
N ARG A 827 -19.95 -10.47 33.84
CA ARG A 827 -20.63 -10.77 32.59
C ARG A 827 -21.16 -9.51 31.93
N ALA A 828 -20.93 -9.38 30.63
CA ALA A 828 -21.54 -8.38 29.78
C ALA A 828 -22.51 -9.02 28.78
N THR A 829 -23.67 -8.43 28.60
CA THR A 829 -24.62 -8.75 27.52
C THR A 829 -24.60 -7.62 26.52
N LEU A 830 -24.26 -7.93 25.29
CA LEU A 830 -24.19 -6.99 24.18
C LEU A 830 -25.38 -7.19 23.27
N ARG A 831 -26.29 -6.19 23.20
CA ARG A 831 -27.50 -6.26 22.37
C ARG A 831 -27.35 -5.41 21.12
N ASP A 832 -27.91 -5.90 20.02
CA ASP A 832 -28.02 -5.11 18.82
C ASP A 832 -28.97 -3.92 19.08
N LYS A 833 -28.56 -2.72 18.70
CA LYS A 833 -29.35 -1.50 18.87
C LYS A 833 -30.62 -1.46 17.99
N ASP A 834 -30.60 -2.17 16.85
CA ASP A 834 -31.67 -2.19 15.86
C ASP A 834 -32.58 -3.43 16.03
N ASP A 835 -32.07 -4.52 16.63
CA ASP A 835 -32.77 -5.76 16.90
C ASP A 835 -32.35 -6.33 18.27
N PRO A 836 -32.96 -5.88 19.40
CA PRO A 836 -32.56 -6.29 20.75
C PRO A 836 -32.69 -7.78 21.08
N GLU A 837 -33.43 -8.56 20.26
CA GLU A 837 -33.48 -10.01 20.37
C GLU A 837 -32.17 -10.69 19.96
N LYS A 838 -31.35 -9.98 19.14
CA LYS A 838 -30.00 -10.39 18.82
C LYS A 838 -29.04 -9.89 19.89
N TYR A 839 -28.41 -10.80 20.58
CA TYR A 839 -27.38 -10.46 21.55
C TYR A 839 -26.33 -11.56 21.67
N ILE A 840 -25.16 -11.15 22.14
CA ILE A 840 -24.09 -12.06 22.57
C ILE A 840 -23.75 -11.81 24.02
N THR A 841 -23.08 -12.75 24.66
CA THR A 841 -22.59 -12.58 26.04
C THR A 841 -21.08 -12.72 26.08
N VAL A 842 -20.44 -11.91 26.93
CA VAL A 842 -19.02 -11.97 27.24
C VAL A 842 -18.86 -12.19 28.74
N GLU A 843 -18.26 -13.31 29.11
CA GLU A 843 -17.97 -13.63 30.51
C GLU A 843 -16.49 -13.56 30.76
N PHE A 844 -16.08 -13.04 31.92
CA PHE A 844 -14.68 -12.91 32.32
C PHE A 844 -14.37 -13.71 33.58
N SER A 845 -13.22 -14.40 33.58
CA SER A 845 -12.61 -15.04 34.73
C SER A 845 -11.13 -14.69 34.78
N ALA A 846 -10.59 -14.42 35.95
CA ALA A 846 -9.18 -14.13 36.16
C ALA A 846 -8.69 -14.69 37.49
N ASN A 847 -7.37 -14.85 37.63
CA ASN A 847 -6.74 -15.29 38.87
C ASN A 847 -6.54 -14.17 39.92
N CYS A 848 -7.10 -12.98 39.68
CA CYS A 848 -7.09 -11.84 40.61
C CYS A 848 -8.39 -11.04 40.48
N ASP A 849 -8.54 -10.02 41.35
CA ASP A 849 -9.70 -9.11 41.27
C ASP A 849 -9.70 -8.32 39.97
N ILE A 850 -10.84 -8.27 39.30
CA ILE A 850 -11.07 -7.60 38.02
C ILE A 850 -12.20 -6.60 38.10
N GLU A 851 -12.09 -5.54 37.31
CA GLU A 851 -13.13 -4.57 37.04
C GLU A 851 -13.60 -4.74 35.58
N VAL A 852 -14.86 -5.08 35.39
CA VAL A 852 -15.50 -5.11 34.07
C VAL A 852 -16.31 -3.85 33.88
N GLY A 853 -16.10 -3.15 32.75
CA GLY A 853 -16.79 -1.92 32.46
C GLY A 853 -16.83 -1.62 30.96
N TYR A 854 -17.47 -0.50 30.62
CA TYR A 854 -17.41 0.03 29.25
C TYR A 854 -17.30 1.54 29.26
N GLU A 855 -16.71 2.07 28.22
CA GLU A 855 -16.48 3.50 28.00
C GLU A 855 -16.58 3.84 26.51
N ARG A 856 -16.64 5.12 26.16
CA ARG A 856 -16.55 5.52 24.75
C ARG A 856 -15.22 5.04 24.17
N HIS A 857 -15.23 4.62 22.91
CA HIS A 857 -14.02 4.15 22.24
C HIS A 857 -13.21 5.32 21.68
N ILE A 858 -12.52 6.00 22.57
CA ILE A 858 -11.68 7.19 22.35
C ILE A 858 -10.29 6.96 23.00
N PRO A 859 -9.29 7.83 22.74
CA PRO A 859 -7.98 7.75 23.40
C PRO A 859 -8.10 7.62 24.93
N LEU A 860 -7.24 6.79 25.52
CA LEU A 860 -7.12 6.72 26.97
C LEU A 860 -6.58 8.06 27.54
N PRO A 861 -6.86 8.41 28.80
CA PRO A 861 -6.41 9.68 29.38
C PRO A 861 -4.87 9.90 29.34
N THR A 862 -4.10 8.84 29.21
CA THR A 862 -2.64 8.87 29.10
C THR A 862 -2.14 9.04 27.67
N SER A 863 -3.02 8.89 26.68
CA SER A 863 -2.68 8.85 25.26
C SER A 863 -2.80 10.22 24.61
N PRO A 864 -2.12 10.49 23.50
CA PRO A 864 -2.34 11.68 22.71
C PRO A 864 -3.79 11.77 22.23
N ASP A 865 -4.37 12.97 22.35
CA ASP A 865 -5.67 13.30 21.75
C ASP A 865 -5.44 14.41 20.74
N ILE A 866 -5.17 14.00 19.48
CA ILE A 866 -4.87 14.94 18.41
C ILE A 866 -6.15 15.50 17.79
N PRO A 867 -6.17 16.77 17.40
CA PRO A 867 -7.30 17.37 16.70
C PRO A 867 -7.58 16.66 15.36
N GLU A 868 -8.82 16.76 14.89
CA GLU A 868 -9.27 16.30 13.57
C GLU A 868 -9.30 14.76 13.36
N GLN A 869 -8.88 13.95 14.35
CA GLN A 869 -9.05 12.49 14.27
C GLN A 869 -10.52 12.06 14.37
N CYS A 870 -10.85 10.88 13.88
CA CYS A 870 -12.20 10.35 13.90
C CYS A 870 -12.74 10.25 15.34
N LYS A 871 -13.95 10.76 15.55
CA LYS A 871 -14.58 10.82 16.89
C LYS A 871 -15.12 9.48 17.39
N ASN A 872 -15.19 8.47 16.54
CA ASN A 872 -15.70 7.12 16.82
C ASN A 872 -17.07 7.13 17.51
N GLU A 873 -17.97 8.03 17.05
CA GLU A 873 -19.32 8.16 17.62
C GLU A 873 -20.11 6.85 17.45
N GLY A 874 -20.77 6.40 18.52
CA GLY A 874 -21.53 5.17 18.52
C GLY A 874 -20.73 3.90 18.80
N TYR A 875 -19.40 4.01 18.98
CA TYR A 875 -18.56 2.88 19.39
C TYR A 875 -18.16 2.98 20.85
N TYR A 876 -18.16 1.82 21.51
CA TYR A 876 -17.80 1.65 22.91
C TYR A 876 -16.66 0.64 23.02
N ARG A 877 -15.86 0.81 24.07
CA ARG A 877 -14.85 -0.14 24.51
C ARG A 877 -15.39 -0.90 25.69
N LEU A 878 -15.74 -2.19 25.50
CA LEU A 878 -15.88 -3.11 26.63
C LEU A 878 -14.46 -3.43 27.12
N TYR A 879 -14.23 -3.31 28.42
CA TYR A 879 -12.94 -3.61 29.01
C TYR A 879 -13.04 -4.51 30.25
N CYS A 880 -12.00 -5.31 30.45
CA CYS A 880 -11.72 -5.95 31.72
C CYS A 880 -10.35 -5.46 32.20
N LYS A 881 -10.29 -4.90 33.43
CA LYS A 881 -9.09 -4.27 34.00
C LYS A 881 -8.69 -4.97 35.28
N ALA A 882 -7.40 -5.17 35.45
CA ALA A 882 -6.76 -5.62 36.69
C ALA A 882 -5.58 -4.73 37.06
N VAL A 883 -5.26 -4.69 38.35
CA VAL A 883 -3.96 -4.17 38.87
C VAL A 883 -3.36 -5.31 39.66
N THR A 884 -2.25 -5.86 39.17
CA THR A 884 -1.67 -7.11 39.68
C THR A 884 -0.17 -7.19 39.45
N THR A 885 0.47 -8.24 39.97
CA THR A 885 1.89 -8.54 39.83
C THR A 885 2.11 -10.05 39.75
N GLY A 886 3.22 -10.49 39.18
CA GLY A 886 3.49 -11.92 39.00
C GLY A 886 2.67 -12.51 37.83
N ASP A 887 2.28 -13.76 37.93
CA ASP A 887 1.55 -14.45 36.89
C ASP A 887 0.07 -14.04 36.91
N PHE A 888 -0.34 -13.43 35.80
CA PHE A 888 -1.72 -12.99 35.53
C PHE A 888 -2.36 -13.85 34.46
N THR A 889 -3.59 -14.28 34.71
CA THR A 889 -4.40 -14.98 33.71
C THR A 889 -5.78 -14.35 33.63
N LEU A 890 -6.26 -14.20 32.39
CA LEU A 890 -7.60 -13.70 32.10
C LEU A 890 -8.23 -14.57 30.99
N THR A 891 -9.42 -15.07 31.23
CA THR A 891 -10.24 -15.77 30.26
C THR A 891 -11.47 -14.93 29.94
N ALA A 892 -11.73 -14.67 28.66
CA ALA A 892 -12.97 -14.06 28.16
C ALA A 892 -13.66 -15.07 27.26
N LYS A 893 -14.89 -15.50 27.62
CA LYS A 893 -15.71 -16.37 26.79
C LYS A 893 -16.81 -15.56 26.13
N ILE A 894 -16.85 -15.56 24.81
CA ILE A 894 -17.83 -14.87 23.97
C ILE A 894 -18.78 -15.90 23.35
N ASN A 895 -20.02 -15.90 23.78
CA ASN A 895 -21.07 -16.79 23.26
C ASN A 895 -21.90 -16.09 22.21
N THR A 896 -22.02 -16.67 21.03
CA THR A 896 -22.81 -16.12 19.91
C THR A 896 -24.16 -16.86 19.73
N ARG A 897 -24.38 -17.99 20.43
CA ARG A 897 -25.63 -18.74 20.40
C ARG A 897 -26.20 -18.90 21.83
N HIS A 898 -27.45 -18.60 21.99
CA HIS A 898 -28.12 -18.67 23.31
C HIS A 898 -28.24 -20.09 23.85
N SER A 899 -28.17 -21.09 22.98
CA SER A 899 -28.22 -22.51 23.35
C SER A 899 -26.93 -23.04 23.98
N ASN A 900 -25.83 -22.28 23.92
CA ASN A 900 -24.56 -22.69 24.48
C ASN A 900 -24.61 -22.59 26.00
N THR A 901 -24.47 -23.72 26.67
CA THR A 901 -24.55 -23.84 28.14
C THR A 901 -23.21 -24.17 28.79
N THR A 902 -22.15 -24.28 28.00
CA THR A 902 -20.79 -24.57 28.50
C THR A 902 -20.34 -23.45 29.41
N GLU A 903 -19.89 -23.77 30.59
CA GLU A 903 -19.43 -22.81 31.59
C GLU A 903 -18.03 -22.29 31.26
N ILE A 904 -17.73 -21.03 31.57
CA ILE A 904 -16.38 -20.46 31.38
C ILE A 904 -15.30 -21.23 32.13
N ALA A 905 -15.64 -21.80 33.27
CA ALA A 905 -14.74 -22.58 34.11
C ALA A 905 -14.11 -23.80 33.39
N GLU A 906 -14.79 -24.34 32.38
CA GLU A 906 -14.25 -25.43 31.55
C GLU A 906 -13.03 -25.00 30.72
N TYR A 907 -12.92 -23.74 30.39
CA TYR A 907 -11.85 -23.16 29.59
C TYR A 907 -10.87 -22.31 30.38
N ASP A 908 -11.13 -22.09 31.68
CA ASP A 908 -10.29 -21.29 32.56
C ASP A 908 -9.13 -22.14 33.14
N VAL A 909 -8.43 -22.81 32.26
CA VAL A 909 -7.28 -23.65 32.49
C VAL A 909 -6.10 -23.11 31.66
N ASN A 910 -4.88 -23.59 31.92
CA ASN A 910 -3.70 -23.16 31.16
C ASN A 910 -3.92 -23.41 29.64
N ILE A 911 -3.45 -22.49 28.79
CA ILE A 911 -3.57 -22.59 27.31
C ILE A 911 -3.04 -23.94 26.79
N ASP A 912 -1.96 -24.46 27.41
CA ASP A 912 -1.36 -25.74 27.01
C ASP A 912 -2.28 -26.95 27.36
N GLU A 913 -3.20 -26.80 28.30
CA GLU A 913 -4.18 -27.83 28.68
C GLU A 913 -5.42 -27.88 27.77
N TRP A 914 -5.61 -26.89 26.90
CA TRP A 914 -6.73 -26.83 25.94
C TRP A 914 -6.74 -27.95 24.89
N THR A 915 -5.73 -28.78 24.87
CA THR A 915 -5.68 -29.97 23.99
C THR A 915 -6.55 -31.11 24.50
N THR A 916 -6.92 -31.09 25.79
CA THR A 916 -7.67 -32.16 26.48
C THR A 916 -9.08 -31.77 26.88
N VAL A 917 -9.48 -30.52 26.74
CA VAL A 917 -10.81 -29.99 27.11
C VAL A 917 -11.78 -30.04 25.96
#